data_78490f1eb2764e317e9603fad823697d
#
_entry.id   78490f1eb2764e317e9603fad823697d
#
_cell.length_a   1.000
_cell.length_b   1.000
_cell.length_c   1.000
_cell.angle_alpha   90.00
_cell.angle_beta   90.00
_cell.angle_gamma   90.00
#
_symmetry.space_group_name_H-M   'P 1'
#
loop_
_entity.id
_entity.type
_entity.pdbx_description
1 polymer ?
#
loop_
_entity_poly.entity_id
_entity_poly.type
_entity_poly.pdbx_seq_one_letter_code
_entity_poly.pdbx_strand_id
1 'polypeptide(L)'
;MKRIIARQILAPALRIMRSGLVSAAIVQLAFGNTFASAASSKSSPDNDTVTPIKHVIVIIGENRSFDHVFATYVPKSGQTVWNLLSEGIINADGTPGKNFSDAEQKAATDSANSQFLLNPPKQEFPNKQLPTPLAGGPSGANGYFSGANPCNTPAGQAPLSAVDCALQSENGLPDLTSYQNLASGGTGLTSATPDTRISNFSALPAGPFQLTNGDAFTYNDYSASPVHRFYQMWQQLNCGLDHASKTNPSGCNEKLFSWVEVTVGAGTNGAKQPPLCSSNGDTTPCFTTNYLPNVPKADTTGEGSTALGFYNVQNGDVPYFKSLADTYAMSDNFHQSVNGGTGANHIMLGHGDAIWYSNPDGSAGAPPNDEAVFTKKFQGNPNPDAGVVDEIENPNPAPGTNNWYIEDGYGAGGFGSAVSGGGSYSECSDPGQPGVGPIVKYLESLHVDPRCEAGHYYLLNNYNPGYFGNGKNASTDQNPANTPFTVPPSSTPSIGDDLNANKISWKYYGDQWNNYVDDPYQLNYGSNGPNADEYCNICNPFQYDTSIMAHPEQVAKHIQDTADLYNDIKNNSLPAVSFVKPSGYVDGHPSSSKLDLFEGFTQKIVEMVQSSPEWQSTAIFITEDEGGGYYDSGYVQPLDFFGDGTRIPMIVVSEFSRGGHISHSYSDHVSILKFIERNWQIGTVTSRSRDNFPNPKTKADNPYVPTNGPAIGDLFGLFNFSN
;
A
#
# COMPACT_ATOMS: atom_id res chain seq x y z
N MET A 1 52.20 -2.13 -38.97
CA MET A 1 53.67 -2.42 -38.89
C MET A 1 54.03 -2.80 -37.45
N LYS A 2 54.58 -4.06 -37.36
CA LYS A 2 55.52 -4.56 -36.34
C LYS A 2 55.19 -4.35 -34.86
N ARG A 3 54.84 -5.35 -34.14
CA ARG A 3 55.53 -6.57 -33.52
C ARG A 3 55.75 -6.30 -32.02
N ILE A 4 55.06 -7.08 -31.18
CA ILE A 4 55.42 -8.33 -30.47
C ILE A 4 56.61 -8.13 -29.53
N ILE A 5 56.46 -8.50 -28.24
CA ILE A 5 57.12 -9.67 -27.61
C ILE A 5 56.58 -9.83 -26.15
N ALA A 6 56.13 -11.06 -25.87
CA ALA A 6 55.88 -11.63 -24.56
C ALA A 6 57.19 -12.07 -23.89
N ARG A 7 57.18 -12.21 -22.56
CA ARG A 7 58.00 -13.23 -21.84
C ARG A 7 57.40 -13.57 -20.49
N GLN A 8 57.01 -14.83 -20.37
CA GLN A 8 56.93 -15.61 -19.14
C GLN A 8 58.28 -15.82 -18.50
N ILE A 9 58.33 -16.19 -17.22
CA ILE A 9 59.21 -17.21 -16.57
C ILE A 9 58.87 -17.22 -15.06
N LEU A 10 58.17 -18.22 -14.55
CA LEU A 10 58.55 -19.42 -13.79
C LEU A 10 58.99 -19.21 -12.34
N ALA A 11 58.26 -19.92 -11.48
CA ALA A 11 58.60 -20.24 -10.09
C ALA A 11 59.81 -21.20 -9.99
N PRO A 12 60.39 -21.40 -8.78
CA PRO A 12 60.23 -22.70 -8.18
C PRO A 12 60.06 -22.75 -6.65
N ALA A 13 59.44 -23.85 -6.24
CA ALA A 13 59.36 -24.35 -4.88
C ALA A 13 60.67 -24.97 -4.38
N LEU A 14 60.92 -24.96 -3.10
CA LEU A 14 61.71 -26.01 -2.44
C LEU A 14 61.31 -26.22 -0.98
N ARG A 15 61.20 -27.48 -0.66
CA ARG A 15 61.01 -28.20 0.63
C ARG A 15 62.26 -28.10 1.52
N ILE A 16 62.07 -28.47 2.83
CA ILE A 16 62.72 -29.56 3.61
C ILE A 16 62.66 -29.21 5.11
N MET A 17 61.96 -29.99 5.85
CA MET A 17 62.19 -31.15 6.76
C MET A 17 62.84 -30.90 8.14
N ARG A 18 62.06 -31.35 9.13
CA ARG A 18 62.36 -32.27 10.29
C ARG A 18 63.35 -31.87 11.37
N SER A 19 62.90 -31.96 12.59
CA SER A 19 63.10 -32.92 13.69
C SER A 19 62.68 -32.28 15.01
N GLY A 20 61.93 -32.74 15.90
CA GLY A 20 61.89 -34.01 16.57
C GLY A 20 62.70 -34.02 17.88
N LEU A 21 62.03 -33.90 19.06
CA LEU A 21 62.46 -34.58 20.26
C LEU A 21 61.36 -34.62 21.35
N VAL A 22 61.16 -35.82 21.83
CA VAL A 22 60.30 -36.28 22.90
C VAL A 22 60.97 -36.01 24.23
N SER A 23 60.27 -35.63 25.28
CA SER A 23 60.55 -36.02 26.66
C SER A 23 59.32 -36.02 27.53
N ALA A 24 59.25 -37.04 28.36
CA ALA A 24 58.14 -37.58 29.08
C ALA A 24 57.80 -36.91 30.43
N ALA A 25 56.57 -36.97 30.75
CA ALA A 25 55.86 -37.22 32.00
C ALA A 25 56.46 -36.78 33.35
N ILE A 26 55.62 -36.04 34.09
CA ILE A 26 55.37 -36.30 35.53
C ILE A 26 53.88 -36.01 35.83
N VAL A 27 53.21 -37.02 36.35
CA VAL A 27 51.83 -36.97 36.88
C VAL A 27 51.90 -36.28 38.24
N GLN A 28 51.08 -35.26 38.45
CA GLN A 28 50.63 -34.89 39.80
C GLN A 28 49.11 -34.61 39.74
N LEU A 29 48.39 -35.53 40.32
CA LEU A 29 46.98 -35.39 40.68
C LEU A 29 46.85 -34.33 41.79
N ALA A 30 46.27 -33.20 41.47
CA ALA A 30 45.68 -32.28 42.43
C ALA A 30 44.20 -32.16 42.08
N PHE A 31 43.31 -32.66 42.93
CA PHE A 31 41.89 -32.41 42.87
C PHE A 31 41.64 -30.92 43.15
N GLY A 32 41.50 -30.17 42.10
CA GLY A 32 40.98 -28.82 42.16
C GLY A 32 39.56 -28.82 41.55
N ASN A 33 38.56 -28.61 42.39
CA ASN A 33 37.21 -28.29 41.93
C ASN A 33 37.27 -26.96 41.16
N THR A 34 37.45 -27.02 39.85
CA THR A 34 37.13 -25.91 38.97
C THR A 34 35.62 -25.94 38.76
N PHE A 35 34.89 -25.08 39.46
CA PHE A 35 33.61 -24.65 38.99
C PHE A 35 33.86 -24.06 37.59
N ALA A 36 33.51 -24.82 36.57
CA ALA A 36 33.33 -24.26 35.22
C ALA A 36 32.18 -23.25 35.36
N SER A 37 32.54 -21.97 35.45
CA SER A 37 31.59 -20.90 35.20
C SER A 37 31.13 -21.15 33.76
N ALA A 38 29.93 -21.66 33.62
CA ALA A 38 29.25 -21.66 32.34
C ALA A 38 29.18 -20.18 31.93
N ALA A 39 30.04 -19.78 31.00
CA ALA A 39 29.83 -18.53 30.30
C ALA A 39 28.41 -18.65 29.71
N SER A 40 27.49 -17.90 30.25
CA SER A 40 26.20 -17.73 29.61
C SER A 40 26.51 -17.22 28.21
N SER A 41 26.34 -18.08 27.22
CA SER A 41 26.29 -17.60 25.82
C SER A 41 25.21 -16.55 25.81
N LYS A 42 25.61 -15.25 25.61
CA LYS A 42 24.59 -14.24 25.31
C LYS A 42 23.79 -14.76 24.14
N SER A 43 22.48 -14.87 24.31
CA SER A 43 21.57 -15.17 23.20
C SER A 43 21.84 -14.18 22.07
N SER A 44 21.68 -14.62 20.81
CA SER A 44 21.66 -13.67 19.70
C SER A 44 20.64 -12.58 19.99
N PRO A 45 20.89 -11.29 19.62
CA PRO A 45 19.91 -10.23 19.76
C PRO A 45 18.55 -10.60 19.15
N ASP A 46 18.53 -11.37 18.07
CA ASP A 46 17.30 -11.88 17.45
C ASP A 46 16.43 -12.70 18.42
N ASN A 47 17.04 -13.36 19.39
CA ASN A 47 16.35 -14.21 20.37
C ASN A 47 16.05 -13.49 21.70
N ASP A 48 16.48 -12.24 21.86
CA ASP A 48 16.26 -11.46 23.08
C ASP A 48 14.92 -10.71 23.01
N THR A 49 13.83 -11.44 23.12
CA THR A 49 12.46 -10.95 22.98
C THR A 49 11.64 -11.13 24.25
N VAL A 50 10.67 -10.24 24.47
CA VAL A 50 9.75 -10.33 25.63
C VAL A 50 8.66 -11.37 25.45
N THR A 51 8.44 -11.85 24.22
CA THR A 51 7.47 -12.91 23.89
C THR A 51 8.19 -14.13 23.31
N PRO A 52 7.50 -15.25 23.10
CA PRO A 52 8.04 -16.38 22.35
C PRO A 52 8.34 -16.09 20.87
N ILE A 53 7.85 -14.98 20.32
CA ILE A 53 8.05 -14.64 18.91
C ILE A 53 9.50 -14.21 18.66
N LYS A 54 10.16 -14.89 17.72
CA LYS A 54 11.53 -14.65 17.27
C LYS A 54 11.59 -14.21 15.81
N HIS A 55 10.51 -14.46 15.07
CA HIS A 55 10.38 -14.10 13.67
C HIS A 55 9.05 -13.38 13.44
N VAL A 56 9.11 -12.19 12.91
CA VAL A 56 7.97 -11.41 12.44
C VAL A 56 8.02 -11.37 10.93
N ILE A 57 6.93 -11.75 10.26
CA ILE A 57 6.76 -11.61 8.82
C ILE A 57 5.57 -10.69 8.59
N VAL A 58 5.74 -9.63 7.81
CA VAL A 58 4.68 -8.69 7.43
C VAL A 58 4.42 -8.83 5.93
N ILE A 59 3.26 -9.34 5.55
CA ILE A 59 2.84 -9.49 4.14
C ILE A 59 1.84 -8.38 3.83
N ILE A 60 2.11 -7.62 2.76
CA ILE A 60 1.35 -6.41 2.44
C ILE A 60 0.78 -6.52 1.03
N GLY A 61 -0.56 -6.59 0.93
CA GLY A 61 -1.31 -6.51 -0.32
C GLY A 61 -1.64 -5.08 -0.71
N GLU A 62 -2.53 -4.92 -1.69
CA GLU A 62 -2.85 -3.63 -2.31
C GLU A 62 -4.35 -3.34 -2.35
N ASN A 63 -4.69 -2.19 -1.77
CA ASN A 63 -5.85 -1.37 -2.09
C ASN A 63 -7.21 -2.02 -1.79
N ARG A 64 -7.38 -2.56 -0.56
CA ARG A 64 -8.65 -3.15 -0.15
C ARG A 64 -9.06 -2.65 1.25
N SER A 65 -10.22 -1.98 1.35
CA SER A 65 -10.77 -1.64 2.67
C SER A 65 -11.31 -2.87 3.40
N PHE A 66 -11.50 -2.74 4.71
CA PHE A 66 -12.00 -3.84 5.54
C PHE A 66 -13.39 -4.32 5.08
N ASP A 67 -14.33 -3.40 4.88
CA ASP A 67 -15.67 -3.77 4.44
C ASP A 67 -15.73 -4.23 2.98
N HIS A 68 -14.80 -3.79 2.12
CA HIS A 68 -14.71 -4.34 0.77
C HIS A 68 -14.42 -5.85 0.79
N VAL A 69 -13.62 -6.32 1.75
CA VAL A 69 -13.19 -7.74 1.88
C VAL A 69 -14.10 -8.50 2.83
N PHE A 70 -14.43 -7.95 4.00
CA PHE A 70 -15.08 -8.64 5.11
C PHE A 70 -16.49 -8.13 5.44
N ALA A 71 -17.16 -7.46 4.49
CA ALA A 71 -18.51 -6.89 4.67
C ALA A 71 -19.52 -7.84 5.33
N THR A 72 -19.47 -9.11 4.98
CA THR A 72 -20.41 -10.14 5.45
C THR A 72 -19.76 -11.21 6.33
N TYR A 73 -18.54 -10.99 6.82
CA TYR A 73 -17.89 -11.93 7.71
C TYR A 73 -18.66 -12.08 9.03
N VAL A 74 -18.84 -13.31 9.47
CA VAL A 74 -19.45 -13.64 10.76
C VAL A 74 -18.42 -14.36 11.61
N PRO A 75 -18.00 -13.79 12.75
CA PRO A 75 -16.98 -14.39 13.58
C PRO A 75 -17.49 -15.60 14.37
N LYS A 76 -16.58 -16.34 15.00
CA LYS A 76 -16.94 -17.42 15.93
C LYS A 76 -17.82 -16.91 17.08
N SER A 77 -18.60 -17.84 17.62
CA SER A 77 -19.45 -17.58 18.79
C SER A 77 -18.66 -16.95 19.95
N GLY A 78 -19.15 -15.86 20.48
CA GLY A 78 -18.52 -15.10 21.55
C GLY A 78 -17.58 -13.99 21.09
N GLN A 79 -17.33 -13.87 19.79
CA GLN A 79 -16.64 -12.73 19.19
C GLN A 79 -17.64 -11.81 18.48
N THR A 80 -17.27 -10.56 18.33
CA THR A 80 -18.01 -9.56 17.55
C THR A 80 -17.09 -8.99 16.46
N VAL A 81 -17.68 -8.45 15.43
CA VAL A 81 -16.98 -7.74 14.35
C VAL A 81 -17.82 -6.52 13.97
N TRP A 82 -17.15 -5.43 13.65
CA TRP A 82 -17.83 -4.27 13.04
C TRP A 82 -17.66 -4.34 11.52
N ASN A 83 -18.76 -4.62 10.84
CA ASN A 83 -18.84 -4.65 9.37
C ASN A 83 -20.27 -4.35 8.90
N LEU A 84 -20.44 -4.25 7.59
CA LEU A 84 -21.75 -3.90 7.01
C LEU A 84 -22.88 -4.84 7.45
N LEU A 85 -22.59 -6.13 7.61
CA LEU A 85 -23.59 -7.12 8.06
C LEU A 85 -23.96 -6.93 9.53
N SER A 86 -22.98 -6.79 10.41
CA SER A 86 -23.20 -6.62 11.85
C SER A 86 -23.93 -5.33 12.18
N GLU A 87 -23.64 -4.27 11.42
CA GLU A 87 -24.32 -2.98 11.50
C GLU A 87 -25.74 -3.02 10.94
N GLY A 88 -26.11 -4.08 10.22
CA GLY A 88 -27.39 -4.21 9.55
C GLY A 88 -27.56 -3.27 8.35
N ILE A 89 -26.45 -2.78 7.81
CA ILE A 89 -26.43 -2.00 6.58
C ILE A 89 -26.79 -2.90 5.41
N ILE A 90 -26.26 -4.12 5.40
CA ILE A 90 -26.61 -5.15 4.42
C ILE A 90 -27.11 -6.42 5.14
N ASN A 91 -27.80 -7.26 4.39
CA ASN A 91 -28.17 -8.63 4.78
C ASN A 91 -27.05 -9.61 4.35
N ALA A 92 -27.12 -10.85 4.84
CA ALA A 92 -26.14 -11.89 4.51
C ALA A 92 -26.13 -12.26 3.00
N ASP A 93 -27.22 -12.03 2.30
CA ASP A 93 -27.34 -12.22 0.86
C ASP A 93 -26.88 -11.01 0.02
N GLY A 94 -26.29 -10.00 0.67
CA GLY A 94 -25.79 -8.80 0.03
C GLY A 94 -26.84 -7.73 -0.30
N THR A 95 -28.09 -7.99 0.00
CA THR A 95 -29.18 -7.00 -0.22
C THR A 95 -29.18 -5.91 0.85
N PRO A 96 -29.75 -4.71 0.59
CA PRO A 96 -29.89 -3.65 1.58
C PRO A 96 -30.58 -4.12 2.86
N GLY A 97 -29.95 -3.83 4.01
CA GLY A 97 -30.46 -4.16 5.33
C GLY A 97 -31.32 -3.04 5.93
N LYS A 98 -31.75 -3.25 7.18
CA LYS A 98 -32.62 -2.31 7.91
C LYS A 98 -32.00 -0.93 8.16
N ASN A 99 -30.69 -0.86 8.25
CA ASN A 99 -29.89 0.35 8.51
C ASN A 99 -29.18 0.85 7.26
N PHE A 100 -29.59 0.43 6.07
CA PHE A 100 -28.93 0.78 4.81
C PHE A 100 -28.75 2.30 4.61
N SER A 101 -29.72 3.10 5.10
CA SER A 101 -29.66 4.58 5.05
C SER A 101 -28.45 5.17 5.75
N ASP A 102 -27.83 4.46 6.68
CA ASP A 102 -26.66 4.94 7.41
C ASP A 102 -25.41 4.97 6.51
N ALA A 103 -25.39 4.15 5.46
CA ALA A 103 -24.34 4.09 4.46
C ALA A 103 -24.73 4.73 3.11
N GLU A 104 -25.91 5.33 2.99
CA GLU A 104 -26.32 6.01 1.75
C GLU A 104 -25.36 7.15 1.41
N GLN A 105 -24.86 7.12 0.20
CA GLN A 105 -23.89 8.08 -0.34
C GLN A 105 -24.57 9.35 -0.84
N LYS A 106 -23.78 10.39 -1.00
CA LYS A 106 -24.22 11.69 -1.50
C LYS A 106 -23.65 11.98 -2.89
N ALA A 107 -24.49 12.60 -3.72
CA ALA A 107 -24.06 13.16 -5.00
C ALA A 107 -23.52 14.58 -4.82
N ALA A 108 -22.74 15.05 -5.77
CA ALA A 108 -22.35 16.46 -5.85
C ALA A 108 -23.55 17.32 -6.24
N THR A 109 -23.61 18.53 -5.70
CA THR A 109 -24.63 19.51 -6.15
C THR A 109 -24.22 20.21 -7.43
N ASP A 110 -22.92 20.49 -7.55
CA ASP A 110 -22.32 21.20 -8.69
C ASP A 110 -20.85 20.80 -8.79
N SER A 111 -20.41 20.43 -9.96
CA SER A 111 -19.01 20.12 -10.23
C SER A 111 -18.07 21.32 -10.04
N ALA A 112 -18.58 22.54 -10.18
CA ALA A 112 -17.79 23.75 -9.96
C ALA A 112 -17.42 23.99 -8.48
N ASN A 113 -18.09 23.31 -7.56
CA ASN A 113 -17.84 23.45 -6.12
C ASN A 113 -16.92 22.36 -5.54
N SER A 114 -16.28 21.58 -6.38
CA SER A 114 -15.39 20.50 -5.94
C SER A 114 -14.00 21.01 -5.54
N GLN A 115 -13.93 22.08 -4.77
CA GLN A 115 -12.69 22.52 -4.14
C GLN A 115 -12.36 21.66 -2.93
N PHE A 116 -11.14 21.79 -2.41
CA PHE A 116 -10.58 21.01 -1.30
C PHE A 116 -11.29 21.24 0.03
N LEU A 117 -12.58 21.02 0.07
CA LEU A 117 -13.36 21.05 1.28
C LEU A 117 -13.47 19.62 1.80
N LEU A 118 -13.23 19.42 3.08
CA LEU A 118 -13.47 18.11 3.73
C LEU A 118 -14.93 17.69 3.65
N ASN A 119 -15.80 18.65 3.59
CA ASN A 119 -17.25 18.47 3.55
C ASN A 119 -17.86 19.37 2.47
N PRO A 120 -17.65 19.03 1.18
CA PRO A 120 -18.13 19.86 0.07
C PRO A 120 -19.66 19.85 -0.05
N PRO A 121 -20.24 20.79 -0.80
CA PRO A 121 -21.68 20.80 -1.11
C PRO A 121 -22.13 19.50 -1.74
N LYS A 122 -23.22 18.92 -1.24
CA LYS A 122 -23.73 17.63 -1.62
C LYS A 122 -25.25 17.56 -1.57
N GLN A 123 -25.80 16.60 -2.28
CA GLN A 123 -27.23 16.31 -2.30
C GLN A 123 -27.46 14.79 -2.29
N GLU A 124 -28.69 14.35 -2.19
CA GLU A 124 -29.04 12.96 -2.44
C GLU A 124 -28.94 12.65 -3.93
N PHE A 125 -28.63 11.40 -4.26
CA PHE A 125 -28.67 10.97 -5.66
C PHE A 125 -30.10 11.01 -6.20
N PRO A 126 -30.28 11.39 -7.49
CA PRO A 126 -31.57 11.31 -8.15
C PRO A 126 -32.14 9.90 -8.01
N ASN A 127 -33.43 9.82 -7.68
CA ASN A 127 -34.16 8.55 -7.49
C ASN A 127 -33.54 7.60 -6.45
N LYS A 128 -32.64 8.08 -5.58
CA LYS A 128 -31.90 7.26 -4.61
C LYS A 128 -31.15 6.09 -5.24
N GLN A 129 -30.56 6.32 -6.39
CA GLN A 129 -29.77 5.35 -7.13
C GLN A 129 -28.36 5.90 -7.38
N LEU A 130 -27.35 5.02 -7.23
CA LEU A 130 -26.00 5.34 -7.60
C LEU A 130 -25.84 5.40 -9.12
N PRO A 131 -24.81 6.13 -9.62
CA PRO A 131 -24.36 5.98 -10.98
C PRO A 131 -24.01 4.53 -11.29
N THR A 132 -24.10 4.14 -12.55
CA THR A 132 -23.67 2.79 -12.96
C THR A 132 -22.18 2.62 -12.72
N PRO A 133 -21.72 1.47 -12.17
CA PRO A 133 -20.30 1.24 -11.98
C PRO A 133 -19.59 1.13 -13.32
N LEU A 134 -18.37 1.66 -13.40
CA LEU A 134 -17.55 1.53 -14.61
C LEU A 134 -16.88 0.15 -14.65
N ALA A 135 -16.72 -0.35 -15.87
CA ALA A 135 -16.01 -1.60 -16.08
C ALA A 135 -14.54 -1.47 -15.70
N GLY A 136 -14.07 -2.36 -14.84
CA GLY A 136 -12.66 -2.56 -14.55
C GLY A 136 -11.96 -3.41 -15.59
N GLY A 137 -12.49 -3.53 -16.78
CA GLY A 137 -12.02 -4.45 -17.80
C GLY A 137 -10.92 -3.90 -18.68
N PRO A 138 -10.38 -4.72 -19.57
CA PRO A 138 -9.34 -4.33 -20.50
C PRO A 138 -9.87 -3.22 -21.36
N SER A 139 -9.21 -2.12 -21.32
CA SER A 139 -9.25 -1.28 -22.50
C SER A 139 -8.44 -2.02 -23.55
N GLY A 140 -9.07 -2.66 -24.49
CA GLY A 140 -8.38 -3.31 -25.62
C GLY A 140 -7.56 -2.35 -26.46
N ALA A 141 -7.33 -1.12 -25.97
CA ALA A 141 -6.73 -0.05 -26.69
C ALA A 141 -5.23 0.15 -26.43
N ASN A 142 -4.69 -0.34 -25.33
CA ASN A 142 -3.36 0.14 -24.95
C ASN A 142 -2.18 -0.69 -25.48
N GLY A 143 -2.38 -1.78 -26.18
CA GLY A 143 -1.28 -2.45 -26.88
C GLY A 143 -0.06 -2.83 -26.04
N TYR A 144 -0.10 -2.66 -24.75
CA TYR A 144 1.01 -2.96 -23.86
C TYR A 144 1.33 -4.46 -23.82
N PHE A 145 0.33 -5.28 -24.03
CA PHE A 145 0.51 -6.72 -24.08
C PHE A 145 0.03 -7.28 -25.41
N SER A 146 0.88 -7.22 -26.40
CA SER A 146 0.70 -7.97 -27.65
C SER A 146 1.32 -9.36 -27.60
N GLY A 147 1.81 -9.79 -26.45
CA GLY A 147 2.65 -10.97 -26.31
C GLY A 147 2.00 -12.14 -25.58
N ALA A 148 2.74 -13.21 -25.45
CA ALA A 148 2.32 -14.41 -24.76
C ALA A 148 2.25 -14.19 -23.23
N ASN A 149 1.37 -14.96 -22.56
CA ASN A 149 1.38 -15.06 -21.11
C ASN A 149 2.82 -15.28 -20.59
N PRO A 150 3.32 -14.48 -19.65
CA PRO A 150 4.68 -14.58 -19.15
C PRO A 150 5.04 -15.98 -18.63
N CYS A 151 4.06 -16.72 -18.13
CA CYS A 151 4.25 -18.09 -17.69
C CYS A 151 4.40 -19.10 -18.84
N ASN A 152 4.11 -18.73 -20.06
CA ASN A 152 4.30 -19.55 -21.27
C ASN A 152 5.64 -19.28 -21.95
N THR A 153 6.54 -18.52 -21.35
CA THR A 153 7.87 -18.30 -21.89
C THR A 153 8.72 -19.58 -21.80
N PRO A 154 9.66 -19.81 -22.72
CA PRO A 154 10.54 -20.96 -22.63
C PRO A 154 11.26 -21.06 -21.30
N ALA A 155 11.49 -22.29 -20.84
CA ALA A 155 12.20 -22.51 -19.57
C ALA A 155 13.52 -21.73 -19.51
N GLY A 156 13.72 -20.95 -18.46
CA GLY A 156 14.88 -20.09 -18.26
C GLY A 156 14.74 -18.66 -18.78
N GLN A 157 13.57 -18.30 -19.31
CA GLN A 157 13.27 -16.93 -19.76
C GLN A 157 11.94 -16.40 -19.21
N ALA A 158 11.36 -17.09 -18.24
CA ALA A 158 10.14 -16.62 -17.62
C ALA A 158 10.42 -15.34 -16.81
N PRO A 159 9.70 -14.25 -17.06
CA PRO A 159 9.83 -13.03 -16.26
C PRO A 159 9.40 -13.24 -14.82
N LEU A 160 8.47 -14.14 -14.59
CA LEU A 160 8.07 -14.58 -13.26
C LEU A 160 8.89 -15.79 -12.85
N SER A 161 9.17 -15.96 -11.56
CA SER A 161 9.76 -17.20 -11.07
C SER A 161 8.85 -18.39 -11.41
N ALA A 162 9.42 -19.59 -11.54
CA ALA A 162 8.61 -20.80 -11.75
C ALA A 162 7.54 -20.98 -10.65
N VAL A 163 7.79 -20.45 -9.48
CA VAL A 163 6.88 -20.48 -8.33
C VAL A 163 5.71 -19.53 -8.54
N ASP A 164 5.96 -18.30 -8.98
CA ASP A 164 4.91 -17.32 -9.21
C ASP A 164 4.01 -17.73 -10.37
N CYS A 165 4.58 -18.31 -11.40
CA CYS A 165 3.80 -18.89 -12.50
C CYS A 165 2.94 -20.08 -12.06
N ALA A 166 3.44 -20.96 -11.19
CA ALA A 166 2.65 -22.04 -10.61
C ALA A 166 1.51 -21.50 -9.76
N LEU A 167 1.79 -20.51 -8.92
CA LEU A 167 0.81 -19.85 -8.08
C LEU A 167 -0.30 -19.18 -8.91
N GLN A 168 0.07 -18.45 -9.93
CA GLN A 168 -0.86 -17.86 -10.87
C GLN A 168 -1.72 -18.91 -11.58
N SER A 169 -1.11 -20.01 -12.00
CA SER A 169 -1.83 -21.11 -12.65
C SER A 169 -2.82 -21.78 -11.69
N GLU A 170 -2.43 -21.96 -10.44
CA GLU A 170 -3.29 -22.54 -9.39
C GLU A 170 -4.50 -21.67 -9.09
N ASN A 171 -4.33 -20.36 -9.12
CA ASN A 171 -5.39 -19.38 -8.86
C ASN A 171 -6.17 -18.94 -10.11
N GLY A 172 -5.98 -19.63 -11.24
CA GLY A 172 -6.74 -19.37 -12.45
C GLY A 172 -6.38 -18.08 -13.16
N LEU A 173 -5.17 -17.60 -12.99
CA LEU A 173 -4.62 -16.63 -13.93
C LEU A 173 -4.30 -17.35 -15.24
N PRO A 174 -4.76 -16.98 -16.07
CA PRO A 174 -5.19 -17.20 -16.98
C PRO A 174 -4.94 -17.10 -18.43
N ASP A 175 -5.79 -16.55 -19.04
CA ASP A 175 -5.69 -16.24 -20.44
C ASP A 175 -4.99 -14.88 -20.62
N LEU A 176 -4.57 -14.64 -21.84
CA LEU A 176 -3.93 -13.41 -22.26
C LEU A 176 -4.81 -12.17 -21.98
N THR A 177 -6.14 -12.35 -22.01
CA THR A 177 -7.08 -11.24 -21.79
C THR A 177 -7.02 -10.75 -20.34
N SER A 178 -7.01 -11.65 -19.40
CA SER A 178 -6.88 -11.28 -17.98
C SER A 178 -5.53 -10.66 -17.68
N TYR A 179 -4.47 -11.17 -18.32
CA TYR A 179 -3.15 -10.57 -18.19
C TYR A 179 -3.06 -9.17 -18.83
N GLN A 180 -3.79 -8.94 -19.92
CA GLN A 180 -3.91 -7.62 -20.52
C GLN A 180 -4.64 -6.61 -19.59
N ASN A 181 -5.52 -7.12 -18.72
CA ASN A 181 -6.17 -6.28 -17.72
C ASN A 181 -5.18 -5.71 -16.70
N LEU A 182 -4.20 -6.49 -16.29
CA LEU A 182 -3.12 -6.03 -15.41
C LEU A 182 -2.45 -4.77 -15.95
N ALA A 183 -2.12 -4.80 -17.23
CA ALA A 183 -1.39 -3.72 -17.86
C ALA A 183 -2.22 -2.47 -18.12
N SER A 184 -3.50 -2.63 -18.37
CA SER A 184 -4.36 -1.49 -18.70
C SER A 184 -4.83 -0.69 -17.48
N GLY A 185 -4.59 -1.21 -16.28
CA GLY A 185 -5.08 -0.63 -15.05
C GLY A 185 -6.61 -0.68 -14.90
N GLY A 186 -7.33 -1.26 -15.84
CA GLY A 186 -8.78 -1.50 -15.79
C GLY A 186 -9.64 -0.33 -15.33
N THR A 187 -9.24 0.89 -15.61
CA THR A 187 -9.89 2.09 -15.06
C THR A 187 -11.11 2.54 -15.85
N GLY A 188 -11.38 1.92 -16.99
CA GLY A 188 -12.44 2.38 -17.89
C GLY A 188 -12.18 3.71 -18.57
N LEU A 189 -10.99 4.27 -18.49
CA LEU A 189 -10.64 5.61 -19.01
C LEU A 189 -10.90 5.79 -20.51
N THR A 190 -10.98 4.72 -21.26
CA THR A 190 -11.24 4.74 -22.70
C THR A 190 -12.69 4.41 -23.05
N SER A 191 -13.53 4.09 -22.06
CA SER A 191 -14.91 3.67 -22.28
C SER A 191 -15.77 4.03 -21.07
N ALA A 192 -16.83 4.79 -21.29
CA ALA A 192 -17.91 5.01 -20.34
C ALA A 192 -18.87 3.79 -20.26
N THR A 193 -18.39 2.59 -20.57
CA THR A 193 -19.21 1.39 -20.58
C THR A 193 -19.47 0.95 -19.14
N PRO A 194 -20.74 0.82 -18.73
CA PRO A 194 -21.07 0.28 -17.43
C PRO A 194 -20.54 -1.14 -17.26
N ASP A 195 -20.19 -1.51 -16.04
CA ASP A 195 -19.85 -2.89 -15.72
C ASP A 195 -21.11 -3.76 -15.67
N THR A 196 -21.45 -4.35 -16.79
CA THR A 196 -22.64 -5.19 -16.93
C THR A 196 -22.54 -6.55 -16.25
N ARG A 197 -21.37 -6.89 -15.69
CA ARG A 197 -21.20 -8.11 -14.87
C ARG A 197 -21.95 -7.97 -13.55
N ILE A 198 -22.06 -6.74 -13.02
CA ILE A 198 -22.73 -6.46 -11.75
C ILE A 198 -24.24 -6.58 -11.91
N SER A 199 -24.85 -7.36 -11.04
CA SER A 199 -26.30 -7.53 -11.04
C SER A 199 -27.00 -6.19 -10.78
N ASN A 200 -28.03 -5.90 -11.58
CA ASN A 200 -28.78 -4.66 -11.47
C ASN A 200 -27.95 -3.37 -11.60
N PHE A 201 -26.88 -3.41 -12.38
CA PHE A 201 -25.92 -2.31 -12.53
C PHE A 201 -26.55 -0.96 -12.89
N SER A 202 -27.69 -0.97 -13.56
CA SER A 202 -28.41 0.25 -13.98
C SER A 202 -29.39 0.82 -12.91
N ALA A 203 -29.50 0.16 -11.76
CA ALA A 203 -30.45 0.52 -10.70
C ALA A 203 -29.89 0.16 -9.31
N LEU A 204 -28.61 0.38 -9.09
CA LEU A 204 -27.95 0.14 -7.80
C LEU A 204 -28.53 1.08 -6.72
N PRO A 205 -28.76 0.60 -5.51
CA PRO A 205 -29.18 1.45 -4.40
C PRO A 205 -28.09 2.48 -4.06
N ALA A 206 -28.45 3.53 -3.35
CA ALA A 206 -27.55 4.65 -3.05
C ALA A 206 -26.43 4.36 -2.02
N GLY A 207 -26.02 3.11 -1.87
CA GLY A 207 -24.99 2.70 -0.89
C GLY A 207 -24.30 1.41 -1.31
N PRO A 208 -23.65 0.68 -0.38
CA PRO A 208 -22.87 -0.51 -0.68
C PRO A 208 -23.65 -1.57 -1.45
N PHE A 209 -22.99 -2.23 -2.39
CA PHE A 209 -23.57 -3.30 -3.19
C PHE A 209 -22.58 -4.46 -3.37
N GLN A 210 -23.11 -5.68 -3.50
CA GLN A 210 -22.30 -6.85 -3.73
C GLN A 210 -21.76 -6.87 -5.17
N LEU A 211 -20.47 -7.10 -5.33
CA LEU A 211 -19.80 -7.22 -6.64
C LEU A 211 -20.15 -8.57 -7.29
N THR A 212 -19.95 -9.65 -6.56
CA THR A 212 -20.11 -11.02 -7.03
C THR A 212 -21.58 -11.42 -7.12
N ASN A 213 -21.97 -12.04 -8.21
CA ASN A 213 -23.37 -12.44 -8.44
C ASN A 213 -23.50 -13.84 -9.06
N GLY A 214 -22.51 -14.69 -8.81
CA GLY A 214 -22.49 -16.06 -9.26
C GLY A 214 -21.81 -16.22 -10.62
N ASP A 215 -22.53 -16.00 -11.74
CA ASP A 215 -22.01 -16.39 -13.04
C ASP A 215 -21.36 -15.24 -13.84
N ALA A 216 -21.80 -14.00 -13.64
CA ALA A 216 -21.36 -12.88 -14.47
C ALA A 216 -20.19 -12.09 -13.85
N PHE A 217 -20.15 -11.96 -12.55
CA PHE A 217 -19.02 -11.44 -11.80
C PHE A 217 -18.67 -12.45 -10.71
N THR A 218 -17.53 -13.10 -10.86
CA THR A 218 -17.03 -14.09 -9.90
C THR A 218 -15.95 -13.49 -9.01
N TYR A 219 -15.59 -14.19 -7.94
CA TYR A 219 -14.48 -13.78 -7.08
C TYR A 219 -13.14 -13.73 -7.83
N ASN A 220 -13.00 -14.52 -8.91
CA ASN A 220 -11.79 -14.57 -9.74
C ASN A 220 -11.76 -13.51 -10.85
N ASP A 221 -12.70 -12.57 -10.86
CA ASP A 221 -12.71 -11.50 -11.85
C ASP A 221 -11.99 -10.25 -11.34
N TYR A 222 -11.43 -9.49 -12.27
CA TYR A 222 -10.86 -8.18 -11.96
C TYR A 222 -11.95 -7.18 -11.61
N SER A 223 -11.76 -6.44 -10.52
CA SER A 223 -12.58 -5.30 -10.13
C SER A 223 -11.95 -3.98 -10.61
N ALA A 224 -12.75 -2.95 -10.79
CA ALA A 224 -12.23 -1.62 -11.07
C ALA A 224 -11.57 -1.02 -9.82
N SER A 225 -10.57 -0.15 -10.02
CA SER A 225 -9.90 0.57 -8.94
C SER A 225 -10.56 1.93 -8.75
N PRO A 226 -11.12 2.25 -7.57
CA PRO A 226 -11.62 3.58 -7.26
C PRO A 226 -10.48 4.60 -7.11
N VAL A 227 -10.81 5.88 -7.10
CA VAL A 227 -9.84 6.94 -6.82
C VAL A 227 -9.39 6.90 -5.35
N HIS A 228 -8.08 6.99 -5.14
CA HIS A 228 -7.45 6.94 -3.81
C HIS A 228 -6.22 7.86 -3.77
N ARG A 229 -6.47 9.17 -3.67
CA ARG A 229 -5.46 10.23 -3.55
C ARG A 229 -5.71 11.05 -2.31
N PHE A 230 -4.68 11.67 -1.77
CA PHE A 230 -4.66 12.27 -0.44
C PHE A 230 -5.89 13.13 -0.13
N TYR A 231 -6.10 14.19 -0.88
CA TYR A 231 -7.20 15.12 -0.61
C TYR A 231 -8.56 14.49 -0.94
N GLN A 232 -8.61 13.62 -1.94
CA GLN A 232 -9.83 12.91 -2.33
C GLN A 232 -10.25 11.91 -1.26
N MET A 233 -9.30 11.21 -0.63
CA MET A 233 -9.60 10.31 0.48
C MET A 233 -10.07 11.08 1.72
N TRP A 234 -9.49 12.24 2.02
CA TRP A 234 -10.06 13.14 3.02
C TRP A 234 -11.50 13.55 2.69
N GLN A 235 -11.81 13.84 1.42
CA GLN A 235 -13.18 14.14 0.99
C GLN A 235 -14.11 12.93 1.14
N GLN A 236 -13.65 11.72 0.79
CA GLN A 236 -14.43 10.47 0.94
C GLN A 236 -14.90 10.29 2.38
N LEU A 237 -14.05 10.57 3.35
CA LEU A 237 -14.38 10.46 4.77
C LEU A 237 -15.46 11.44 5.23
N ASN A 238 -15.61 12.58 4.55
CA ASN A 238 -16.62 13.61 4.85
C ASN A 238 -16.66 13.99 6.34
N CYS A 239 -15.50 14.39 6.87
CA CYS A 239 -15.32 14.71 8.27
C CYS A 239 -15.87 16.09 8.62
N GLY A 240 -16.56 16.20 9.77
CA GLY A 240 -17.06 17.48 10.28
C GLY A 240 -17.72 17.31 11.64
N LEU A 241 -17.52 18.29 12.55
CA LEU A 241 -18.07 18.22 13.90
C LEU A 241 -19.59 18.24 13.95
N ASP A 242 -20.25 18.71 12.91
CA ASP A 242 -21.71 18.62 12.73
C ASP A 242 -22.22 17.18 12.58
N HIS A 243 -21.34 16.26 12.21
CA HIS A 243 -21.63 14.82 12.17
C HIS A 243 -21.15 14.07 13.42
N ALA A 244 -20.48 14.77 14.35
CA ALA A 244 -19.92 14.12 15.52
C ALA A 244 -20.97 13.53 16.45
N SER A 245 -20.69 12.35 16.97
CA SER A 245 -21.54 11.64 17.93
C SER A 245 -20.68 11.00 19.04
N LYS A 246 -21.34 10.38 19.99
CA LYS A 246 -20.63 9.65 21.06
C LYS A 246 -19.84 8.44 20.52
N THR A 247 -20.31 7.83 19.46
CA THR A 247 -19.70 6.66 18.83
C THR A 247 -18.80 7.06 17.65
N ASN A 248 -18.90 8.29 17.18
CA ASN A 248 -18.05 8.86 16.13
C ASN A 248 -17.66 10.29 16.49
N PRO A 249 -16.75 10.49 17.44
CA PRO A 249 -16.38 11.83 17.88
C PRO A 249 -15.60 12.64 16.84
N SER A 250 -14.98 12.02 15.87
CA SER A 250 -14.34 12.70 14.73
C SER A 250 -15.37 13.30 13.78
N GLY A 251 -16.58 12.72 13.69
CA GLY A 251 -17.60 13.15 12.73
C GLY A 251 -17.25 12.82 11.27
N CYS A 252 -16.37 11.87 11.01
CA CYS A 252 -16.14 11.31 9.69
C CYS A 252 -17.27 10.32 9.39
N ASN A 253 -18.19 10.64 8.49
CA ASN A 253 -19.40 9.84 8.23
C ASN A 253 -19.36 9.06 6.92
N GLU A 254 -18.26 9.16 6.17
CA GLU A 254 -17.91 8.34 5.02
C GLU A 254 -18.95 8.33 3.88
N LYS A 255 -19.59 9.46 3.65
CA LYS A 255 -20.71 9.57 2.70
C LYS A 255 -20.38 10.20 1.34
N LEU A 256 -19.08 10.39 1.02
CA LEU A 256 -18.68 11.07 -0.21
C LEU A 256 -17.84 10.20 -1.17
N PHE A 257 -17.82 8.90 -1.01
CA PHE A 257 -17.08 8.01 -1.93
C PHE A 257 -17.60 8.16 -3.37
N SER A 258 -18.90 8.01 -3.58
CA SER A 258 -19.50 8.25 -4.89
C SER A 258 -19.42 9.70 -5.34
N TRP A 259 -19.49 10.67 -4.41
CA TRP A 259 -19.30 12.09 -4.73
C TRP A 259 -17.93 12.33 -5.35
N VAL A 260 -16.88 11.71 -4.81
CA VAL A 260 -15.51 11.83 -5.33
C VAL A 260 -15.40 11.19 -6.71
N GLU A 261 -15.91 9.99 -6.93
CA GLU A 261 -15.88 9.35 -8.26
C GLU A 261 -16.60 10.17 -9.32
N VAL A 262 -17.71 10.81 -8.97
CA VAL A 262 -18.48 11.67 -9.88
C VAL A 262 -17.78 12.99 -10.19
N THR A 263 -17.13 13.60 -9.20
CA THR A 263 -16.53 14.94 -9.37
C THR A 263 -15.07 14.91 -9.81
N VAL A 264 -14.31 13.96 -9.31
CA VAL A 264 -12.87 13.83 -9.61
C VAL A 264 -12.64 12.85 -10.76
N GLY A 265 -13.46 11.83 -10.85
CA GLY A 265 -13.37 10.77 -11.85
C GLY A 265 -13.08 9.42 -11.23
N ALA A 266 -13.35 8.37 -11.99
CA ALA A 266 -13.06 7.00 -11.64
C ALA A 266 -11.62 6.61 -12.00
N GLY A 267 -11.22 5.46 -11.47
CA GLY A 267 -9.88 4.93 -11.66
C GLY A 267 -8.90 5.42 -10.60
N THR A 268 -7.80 4.73 -10.50
CA THR A 268 -6.79 4.91 -9.45
C THR A 268 -6.39 6.37 -9.21
N ASN A 269 -6.23 7.11 -10.28
CA ASN A 269 -5.78 8.50 -10.25
C ASN A 269 -6.92 9.52 -10.28
N GLY A 270 -8.17 9.07 -10.21
CA GLY A 270 -9.31 9.97 -10.33
C GLY A 270 -9.41 10.66 -11.69
N ALA A 271 -8.87 10.05 -12.72
CA ALA A 271 -8.90 10.61 -14.06
C ALA A 271 -10.34 10.63 -14.59
N LYS A 272 -10.89 11.82 -14.66
CA LYS A 272 -12.23 12.00 -15.19
C LYS A 272 -12.31 11.57 -16.64
N GLN A 273 -13.35 10.80 -16.97
CA GLN A 273 -13.66 10.46 -18.36
C GLN A 273 -13.82 11.75 -19.17
N PRO A 274 -13.00 11.98 -20.18
CA PRO A 274 -13.21 13.13 -21.04
C PRO A 274 -14.57 13.00 -21.73
N PRO A 275 -15.35 14.08 -21.80
CA PRO A 275 -16.55 14.06 -22.60
C PRO A 275 -16.17 13.67 -24.04
N LEU A 276 -16.95 12.78 -24.64
CA LEU A 276 -16.74 12.42 -26.04
C LEU A 276 -16.76 13.68 -26.89
N CYS A 277 -15.73 13.89 -27.70
CA CYS A 277 -15.50 15.16 -28.41
C CYS A 277 -16.45 15.44 -29.54
N SER A 278 -17.38 14.61 -29.87
CA SER A 278 -18.15 14.88 -31.05
C SER A 278 -19.65 14.66 -30.93
N SER A 279 -20.33 15.68 -31.37
CA SER A 279 -21.68 15.56 -31.94
C SER A 279 -21.76 14.66 -33.19
N ASN A 280 -20.63 14.13 -33.68
CA ASN A 280 -20.50 13.45 -34.97
C ASN A 280 -20.09 11.98 -34.90
N GLY A 281 -20.10 11.37 -33.69
CA GLY A 281 -19.77 9.96 -33.54
C GLY A 281 -18.27 9.63 -33.49
N ASP A 282 -17.41 10.65 -33.44
CA ASP A 282 -15.98 10.47 -33.19
C ASP A 282 -15.77 10.21 -31.70
N THR A 283 -15.30 9.02 -31.37
CA THR A 283 -15.03 8.59 -30.00
C THR A 283 -13.65 8.98 -29.48
N THR A 284 -12.94 9.85 -30.18
CA THR A 284 -11.63 10.34 -29.76
C THR A 284 -11.79 11.21 -28.51
N PRO A 285 -11.07 10.95 -27.42
CA PRO A 285 -11.12 11.79 -26.23
C PRO A 285 -10.70 13.22 -26.51
N CYS A 286 -11.36 14.18 -25.85
CA CYS A 286 -11.15 15.62 -26.07
C CYS A 286 -9.91 16.18 -25.39
N PHE A 287 -8.81 15.53 -25.48
CA PHE A 287 -7.58 15.98 -24.84
C PHE A 287 -6.98 17.30 -25.40
N THR A 288 -7.54 17.85 -26.44
CA THR A 288 -6.70 18.71 -27.24
C THR A 288 -6.84 20.22 -27.03
N THR A 289 -7.90 20.80 -26.52
CA THR A 289 -7.92 22.27 -26.42
C THR A 289 -8.89 22.96 -25.45
N ASN A 290 -9.90 22.30 -24.91
CA ASN A 290 -10.89 22.96 -24.05
C ASN A 290 -11.47 22.00 -23.03
N TYR A 291 -10.62 21.34 -22.35
CA TYR A 291 -10.99 20.29 -21.42
C TYR A 291 -11.90 20.79 -20.29
N LEU A 292 -11.76 22.06 -19.94
CA LEU A 292 -12.42 22.58 -18.75
C LEU A 292 -13.73 23.30 -18.93
N PRO A 293 -13.98 24.04 -20.00
CA PRO A 293 -15.20 24.83 -20.08
C PRO A 293 -16.49 24.02 -20.13
N ASN A 294 -16.38 22.71 -20.37
CA ASN A 294 -17.51 21.83 -20.62
C ASN A 294 -17.52 20.62 -19.70
N VAL A 295 -16.99 20.74 -18.50
CA VAL A 295 -17.10 19.64 -17.53
C VAL A 295 -18.58 19.33 -17.32
N PRO A 296 -19.03 18.10 -17.54
CA PRO A 296 -20.41 17.74 -17.32
C PRO A 296 -20.81 17.98 -15.85
N LYS A 297 -22.07 18.20 -15.61
CA LYS A 297 -22.57 18.19 -14.24
C LYS A 297 -22.29 16.84 -13.59
N ALA A 298 -22.19 16.81 -12.29
CA ALA A 298 -21.85 15.61 -11.53
C ALA A 298 -22.70 14.39 -11.89
N ASP A 299 -23.99 14.59 -12.08
CA ASP A 299 -24.96 13.54 -12.42
C ASP A 299 -24.93 13.06 -13.89
N THR A 300 -24.07 13.65 -14.71
CA THR A 300 -23.97 13.36 -16.17
C THR A 300 -22.56 12.93 -16.59
N THR A 301 -21.64 12.73 -15.65
CA THR A 301 -20.26 12.41 -15.98
C THR A 301 -20.06 10.98 -16.46
N GLY A 302 -20.97 10.08 -16.13
CA GLY A 302 -20.89 8.68 -16.47
C GLY A 302 -19.88 7.88 -15.64
N GLU A 303 -19.23 8.51 -14.68
CA GLU A 303 -18.39 7.79 -13.71
C GLU A 303 -19.24 6.91 -12.84
N GLY A 304 -18.68 5.76 -12.47
CA GLY A 304 -19.39 4.72 -11.73
C GLY A 304 -19.34 4.89 -10.22
N SER A 305 -19.95 3.95 -9.56
CA SER A 305 -19.99 3.85 -8.10
C SER A 305 -19.15 2.67 -7.59
N THR A 306 -18.06 2.38 -8.25
CA THR A 306 -17.18 1.22 -7.96
C THR A 306 -16.70 1.18 -6.52
N ALA A 307 -16.46 2.34 -5.91
CA ALA A 307 -16.02 2.47 -4.53
C ALA A 307 -16.97 1.81 -3.50
N LEU A 308 -18.22 1.56 -3.87
CA LEU A 308 -19.23 0.96 -2.97
C LEU A 308 -19.32 -0.56 -3.09
N GLY A 309 -18.51 -1.17 -3.95
CA GLY A 309 -18.53 -2.62 -4.18
C GLY A 309 -17.89 -3.39 -3.03
N PHE A 310 -18.46 -4.54 -2.66
CA PHE A 310 -17.89 -5.46 -1.68
C PHE A 310 -17.99 -6.93 -2.13
N TYR A 311 -17.11 -7.77 -1.59
CA TYR A 311 -17.17 -9.23 -1.71
C TYR A 311 -18.04 -9.85 -0.62
N ASN A 312 -18.74 -10.94 -0.94
CA ASN A 312 -19.63 -11.60 -0.01
C ASN A 312 -19.06 -12.92 0.54
N VAL A 313 -18.45 -12.85 1.71
CA VAL A 313 -17.84 -13.98 2.42
C VAL A 313 -18.89 -15.08 2.73
N GLN A 314 -20.16 -14.72 2.96
CA GLN A 314 -21.22 -15.69 3.21
C GLN A 314 -21.62 -16.48 1.95
N ASN A 315 -21.33 -15.94 0.78
CA ASN A 315 -21.56 -16.61 -0.50
C ASN A 315 -20.30 -17.35 -1.01
N GLY A 316 -19.22 -17.34 -0.26
CA GLY A 316 -17.99 -18.10 -0.55
C GLY A 316 -16.86 -17.29 -1.15
N ASP A 317 -16.96 -15.97 -1.22
CA ASP A 317 -15.85 -15.10 -1.58
C ASP A 317 -14.79 -15.07 -0.45
N VAL A 318 -13.57 -14.73 -0.78
CA VAL A 318 -12.45 -14.58 0.17
C VAL A 318 -12.20 -15.85 1.02
N PRO A 319 -12.12 -17.03 0.41
CA PRO A 319 -12.17 -18.29 1.15
C PRO A 319 -10.97 -18.52 2.05
N TYR A 320 -9.78 -18.13 1.61
CA TYR A 320 -8.56 -18.38 2.37
C TYR A 320 -8.42 -17.39 3.55
N PHE A 321 -8.60 -16.10 3.34
CA PHE A 321 -8.55 -15.12 4.43
C PHE A 321 -9.67 -15.34 5.44
N LYS A 322 -10.86 -15.77 4.98
CA LYS A 322 -11.90 -16.23 5.90
C LYS A 322 -11.42 -17.39 6.78
N SER A 323 -10.77 -18.38 6.20
CA SER A 323 -10.26 -19.53 6.95
C SER A 323 -9.20 -19.14 7.98
N LEU A 324 -8.35 -18.16 7.63
CA LEU A 324 -7.37 -17.60 8.55
C LEU A 324 -8.05 -16.81 9.68
N ALA A 325 -9.00 -15.96 9.40
CA ALA A 325 -9.77 -15.21 10.40
C ALA A 325 -10.56 -16.13 11.34
N ASP A 326 -11.11 -17.23 10.81
CA ASP A 326 -11.77 -18.27 11.62
C ASP A 326 -10.79 -19.00 12.53
N THR A 327 -9.53 -19.13 12.16
CA THR A 327 -8.55 -19.95 12.86
C THR A 327 -7.66 -19.14 13.80
N TYR A 328 -7.28 -17.95 13.38
CA TYR A 328 -6.31 -17.07 14.02
C TYR A 328 -6.94 -15.76 14.46
N ALA A 329 -6.14 -14.80 14.89
CA ALA A 329 -6.65 -13.49 15.29
C ALA A 329 -6.76 -12.53 14.12
N MET A 330 -7.77 -11.66 14.18
CA MET A 330 -7.99 -10.58 13.24
C MET A 330 -8.25 -9.27 14.01
N SER A 331 -7.89 -8.13 13.41
CA SER A 331 -8.38 -6.82 13.86
C SER A 331 -9.49 -6.34 12.92
N ASP A 332 -10.56 -5.80 13.51
CA ASP A 332 -11.62 -5.09 12.79
C ASP A 332 -11.55 -3.56 13.02
N ASN A 333 -10.38 -3.09 13.51
CA ASN A 333 -10.11 -1.69 13.78
C ASN A 333 -8.64 -1.34 13.46
N PHE A 334 -8.15 -1.84 12.33
CA PHE A 334 -6.82 -1.56 11.80
C PHE A 334 -6.95 -0.69 10.55
N HIS A 335 -6.17 0.39 10.47
CA HIS A 335 -6.36 1.48 9.51
C HIS A 335 -5.15 1.69 8.61
N GLN A 336 -5.39 2.21 7.41
CA GLN A 336 -4.32 2.83 6.64
C GLN A 336 -3.84 4.08 7.37
N SER A 337 -2.52 4.30 7.37
CA SER A 337 -1.93 5.39 8.15
C SER A 337 -2.01 6.76 7.49
N VAL A 338 -2.12 6.80 6.17
CA VAL A 338 -2.17 8.04 5.39
C VAL A 338 -3.39 8.03 4.49
N ASN A 339 -4.12 9.14 4.44
CA ASN A 339 -5.13 9.38 3.42
C ASN A 339 -4.44 9.67 2.07
N GLY A 340 -3.69 8.72 1.56
CA GLY A 340 -2.84 8.91 0.39
C GLY A 340 -2.56 7.61 -0.32
N GLY A 341 -1.71 7.69 -1.33
CA GLY A 341 -1.41 6.52 -2.16
C GLY A 341 -0.48 5.51 -1.49
N THR A 342 -0.27 4.42 -2.18
CA THR A 342 0.58 3.28 -1.84
C THR A 342 1.94 3.69 -1.25
N GLY A 343 2.68 4.57 -1.94
CA GLY A 343 4.02 4.97 -1.51
C GLY A 343 4.04 5.63 -0.13
N ALA A 344 3.09 6.54 0.15
CA ALA A 344 3.02 7.23 1.43
C ALA A 344 2.69 6.26 2.59
N ASN A 345 1.80 5.29 2.35
CA ASN A 345 1.45 4.28 3.35
C ASN A 345 2.60 3.31 3.64
N HIS A 346 3.34 2.88 2.61
CA HIS A 346 4.54 2.06 2.81
C HIS A 346 5.66 2.83 3.53
N ILE A 347 5.83 4.12 3.23
CA ILE A 347 6.77 4.97 3.96
C ILE A 347 6.38 5.04 5.44
N MET A 348 5.11 5.25 5.74
CA MET A 348 4.64 5.28 7.13
C MET A 348 4.89 3.93 7.84
N LEU A 349 4.72 2.81 7.16
CA LEU A 349 5.05 1.47 7.68
C LEU A 349 6.56 1.33 7.99
N GLY A 350 7.45 1.96 7.22
CA GLY A 350 8.89 1.85 7.43
C GLY A 350 9.47 2.87 8.41
N HIS A 351 8.91 4.09 8.44
CA HIS A 351 9.48 5.22 9.17
C HIS A 351 8.64 5.65 10.39
N GLY A 352 7.39 5.20 10.48
CA GLY A 352 6.44 5.71 11.48
C GLY A 352 6.06 7.19 11.26
N ASP A 353 6.47 7.76 10.15
CA ASP A 353 6.31 9.18 9.82
C ASP A 353 6.29 9.38 8.30
N ALA A 354 5.78 10.53 7.85
CA ALA A 354 5.92 10.95 6.46
C ALA A 354 7.34 11.50 6.20
N ILE A 355 7.88 11.23 5.02
CA ILE A 355 9.13 11.85 4.56
C ILE A 355 8.83 13.10 3.74
N TRP A 356 9.83 13.91 3.51
CA TRP A 356 9.73 15.18 2.79
C TRP A 356 10.77 15.31 1.69
N TYR A 357 10.57 16.27 0.80
CA TYR A 357 11.55 16.62 -0.22
C TYR A 357 12.83 17.14 0.42
N SER A 358 13.96 16.51 0.11
CA SER A 358 15.25 16.78 0.72
C SER A 358 16.22 17.43 -0.26
N ASN A 359 17.03 18.35 0.24
CA ASN A 359 18.26 18.78 -0.44
C ASN A 359 19.31 17.65 -0.43
N PRO A 360 20.35 17.73 -1.28
CA PRO A 360 21.41 16.71 -1.31
C PRO A 360 22.16 16.51 0.02
N ASP A 361 22.10 17.48 0.93
CA ASP A 361 22.69 17.39 2.27
C ASP A 361 21.74 16.80 3.32
N GLY A 362 20.56 16.37 2.91
CA GLY A 362 19.52 15.79 3.77
C GLY A 362 18.65 16.81 4.49
N SER A 363 18.87 18.10 4.34
CA SER A 363 17.99 19.13 4.88
C SER A 363 16.69 19.24 4.09
N ALA A 364 15.65 19.77 4.72
CA ALA A 364 14.39 20.04 4.02
C ALA A 364 14.61 21.05 2.87
N GLY A 365 14.00 20.75 1.73
CA GLY A 365 14.04 21.56 0.52
C GLY A 365 12.68 21.76 -0.09
N ALA A 366 12.54 22.76 -0.94
CA ALA A 366 11.36 22.93 -1.75
C ALA A 366 11.50 22.15 -3.06
N PRO A 367 10.47 21.39 -3.49
CA PRO A 367 10.46 20.74 -4.78
C PRO A 367 10.59 21.75 -5.92
N PRO A 368 11.13 21.36 -7.07
CA PRO A 368 11.26 22.27 -8.21
C PRO A 368 9.89 22.56 -8.84
N ASN A 369 9.68 23.80 -9.22
CA ASN A 369 8.45 24.22 -9.89
C ASN A 369 8.24 23.56 -11.27
N ASP A 370 9.24 22.89 -11.78
CA ASP A 370 9.18 22.23 -13.10
C ASP A 370 8.14 21.12 -13.18
N GLU A 371 7.80 20.50 -12.08
CA GLU A 371 6.75 19.47 -12.00
C GLU A 371 5.39 20.05 -12.38
N ALA A 372 5.01 21.20 -11.83
CA ALA A 372 3.77 21.86 -12.20
C ALA A 372 3.75 22.35 -13.67
N VAL A 373 4.88 22.78 -14.19
CA VAL A 373 5.03 23.13 -15.61
C VAL A 373 4.81 21.91 -16.51
N PHE A 374 5.22 20.77 -16.03
CA PHE A 374 5.06 19.51 -16.75
C PHE A 374 3.59 19.13 -16.92
N THR A 375 2.83 19.15 -15.85
CA THR A 375 1.37 18.94 -15.87
C THR A 375 0.68 19.88 -16.83
N LYS A 376 1.05 21.15 -16.83
CA LYS A 376 0.49 22.15 -17.76
C LYS A 376 0.83 21.86 -19.23
N LYS A 377 2.00 21.29 -19.49
CA LYS A 377 2.47 20.96 -20.82
C LYS A 377 1.78 19.74 -21.41
N PHE A 378 1.44 18.82 -20.55
CA PHE A 378 0.69 17.64 -20.88
C PHE A 378 -0.78 18.01 -21.00
N GLN A 379 -1.36 18.03 -22.12
CA GLN A 379 -2.79 18.23 -22.35
C GLN A 379 -3.36 19.64 -22.27
N GLY A 380 -2.55 20.65 -22.15
CA GLY A 380 -3.10 21.95 -21.86
C GLY A 380 -3.90 21.94 -20.56
N ASN A 381 -3.54 21.09 -19.63
CA ASN A 381 -4.08 21.10 -18.28
C ASN A 381 -4.03 22.53 -17.78
N PRO A 382 -5.13 23.07 -17.34
CA PRO A 382 -5.22 24.43 -16.90
C PRO A 382 -4.78 24.62 -15.46
N ASN A 383 -3.81 23.88 -14.97
CA ASN A 383 -3.24 24.29 -13.71
C ASN A 383 -2.89 25.77 -13.82
N PRO A 384 -3.71 26.69 -13.24
CA PRO A 384 -3.52 28.13 -13.41
C PRO A 384 -2.27 28.61 -12.69
N ASP A 385 -1.83 27.86 -11.71
CA ASP A 385 -0.74 28.19 -10.81
C ASP A 385 0.51 27.34 -11.10
N ALA A 386 0.77 27.11 -12.38
CA ALA A 386 1.97 26.41 -12.83
C ALA A 386 3.21 27.04 -12.20
N GLY A 387 3.93 26.30 -11.41
CA GLY A 387 5.03 26.77 -10.60
C GLY A 387 4.77 26.66 -9.09
N VAL A 388 3.54 26.29 -8.70
CA VAL A 388 3.19 25.91 -7.35
C VAL A 388 3.18 24.39 -7.29
N VAL A 389 4.12 23.82 -6.58
CA VAL A 389 4.32 22.35 -6.57
C VAL A 389 3.11 21.57 -6.10
N ASP A 390 2.37 22.09 -5.17
CA ASP A 390 1.18 21.43 -4.60
C ASP A 390 0.03 21.33 -5.59
N GLU A 391 0.08 22.12 -6.66
CA GLU A 391 -0.93 22.10 -7.71
C GLU A 391 -0.86 20.87 -8.60
N ILE A 392 0.21 20.10 -8.51
CA ILE A 392 0.40 18.92 -9.36
C ILE A 392 -0.69 17.91 -9.07
N GLU A 393 -0.91 17.60 -7.82
CA GLU A 393 -1.90 16.60 -7.44
C GLU A 393 -3.20 17.19 -6.95
N ASN A 394 -3.12 18.36 -6.40
CA ASN A 394 -4.27 19.03 -5.86
C ASN A 394 -4.55 20.31 -6.64
N PRO A 395 -4.96 20.23 -7.90
CA PRO A 395 -5.17 21.38 -8.71
C PRO A 395 -6.23 22.28 -8.09
N ASN A 396 -5.95 23.57 -8.04
CA ASN A 396 -6.97 24.56 -7.80
C ASN A 396 -7.86 24.61 -9.05
N PRO A 397 -9.08 24.07 -9.00
CA PRO A 397 -9.87 23.93 -10.20
C PRO A 397 -10.22 25.31 -10.76
N ALA A 398 -10.07 25.52 -12.05
CA ALA A 398 -10.56 26.72 -12.70
C ALA A 398 -12.09 26.81 -12.52
N PRO A 399 -12.65 28.03 -12.45
CA PRO A 399 -14.09 28.19 -12.30
C PRO A 399 -14.89 27.38 -13.33
N GLY A 400 -15.90 26.66 -12.87
CA GLY A 400 -16.74 25.79 -13.70
C GLY A 400 -16.14 24.42 -14.02
N THR A 401 -15.06 24.03 -13.33
CA THR A 401 -14.43 22.71 -13.49
C THR A 401 -14.51 21.90 -12.22
N ASN A 402 -14.32 20.58 -12.34
CA ASN A 402 -14.14 19.73 -11.19
C ASN A 402 -12.74 19.89 -10.60
N ASN A 403 -12.62 19.50 -9.35
CA ASN A 403 -11.35 19.24 -8.73
C ASN A 403 -10.78 17.93 -9.29
N TRP A 404 -10.19 18.01 -10.45
CA TRP A 404 -9.58 16.86 -11.10
C TRP A 404 -8.17 17.21 -11.56
N TYR A 405 -7.36 16.23 -11.62
CA TYR A 405 -6.06 16.24 -12.22
C TYR A 405 -5.78 14.85 -12.75
N ILE A 406 -4.76 14.72 -13.53
CA ILE A 406 -4.47 13.52 -14.25
C ILE A 406 -3.11 12.94 -13.91
N GLU A 407 -2.35 13.64 -13.10
CA GLU A 407 -1.07 13.20 -12.61
C GLU A 407 -1.04 13.19 -11.08
N ASP A 408 -0.47 12.15 -10.55
CA ASP A 408 -0.35 11.94 -9.12
C ASP A 408 1.01 11.39 -8.70
N GLY A 409 1.98 11.49 -9.57
CA GLY A 409 3.34 11.04 -9.36
C GLY A 409 3.69 9.76 -10.08
N TYR A 410 2.83 8.77 -10.05
CA TYR A 410 3.14 7.47 -10.60
C TYR A 410 2.08 6.99 -11.58
N GLY A 411 2.50 6.77 -12.82
CA GLY A 411 1.67 6.10 -13.82
C GLY A 411 0.56 6.90 -14.48
N ALA A 412 0.32 8.14 -14.10
CA ALA A 412 -0.82 8.91 -14.59
C ALA A 412 -0.71 9.40 -16.04
N GLY A 413 0.39 9.42 -16.64
CA GLY A 413 0.57 9.89 -18.03
C GLY A 413 0.74 8.79 -19.05
N GLY A 414 0.68 7.55 -18.62
CA GLY A 414 1.00 6.41 -19.46
C GLY A 414 2.50 6.11 -19.51
N PHE A 415 2.80 4.87 -19.54
CA PHE A 415 4.17 4.34 -19.50
C PHE A 415 5.03 4.89 -20.64
N GLY A 416 6.27 5.22 -20.33
CA GLY A 416 7.26 5.66 -21.31
C GLY A 416 7.05 7.07 -21.83
N SER A 417 6.11 7.79 -21.29
CA SER A 417 6.00 9.23 -21.53
C SER A 417 6.86 9.96 -20.51
N ALA A 418 7.72 10.85 -20.99
CA ALA A 418 8.45 11.79 -20.13
C ALA A 418 7.51 12.72 -19.34
N VAL A 419 6.25 12.39 -19.26
CA VAL A 419 5.12 13.13 -18.68
C VAL A 419 4.32 12.22 -17.77
N SER A 420 4.88 11.13 -17.29
CA SER A 420 4.16 10.28 -16.35
C SER A 420 4.16 10.91 -14.97
N GLY A 421 2.97 11.19 -14.51
CA GLY A 421 2.58 11.48 -13.17
C GLY A 421 3.37 12.51 -12.39
N GLY A 422 2.73 13.31 -11.62
CA GLY A 422 3.33 14.15 -10.61
C GLY A 422 2.79 13.75 -9.25
N GLY A 423 3.62 13.50 -8.29
CA GLY A 423 3.17 13.32 -6.93
C GLY A 423 2.83 14.65 -6.29
N SER A 424 2.19 14.59 -5.15
CA SER A 424 1.90 15.76 -4.35
C SER A 424 2.88 15.87 -3.20
N TYR A 425 3.46 17.03 -3.08
CA TYR A 425 4.09 17.47 -1.84
C TYR A 425 3.22 18.54 -1.20
N SER A 426 3.22 18.59 0.12
CA SER A 426 2.55 19.68 0.81
C SER A 426 3.37 20.21 1.98
N GLU A 427 3.56 21.52 2.04
CA GLU A 427 4.01 22.20 3.26
C GLU A 427 2.81 22.41 4.17
N CYS A 428 2.40 21.39 4.88
CA CYS A 428 1.18 21.41 5.68
C CYS A 428 1.25 22.31 6.92
N SER A 429 2.37 22.95 7.18
CA SER A 429 2.47 24.02 8.19
C SER A 429 1.94 25.37 7.68
N ASP A 430 1.74 25.51 6.35
CA ASP A 430 1.16 26.72 5.76
C ASP A 430 -0.30 26.48 5.36
N PRO A 431 -1.28 26.99 6.13
CA PRO A 431 -2.69 26.85 5.78
C PRO A 431 -3.12 27.55 4.50
N GLY A 432 -2.24 28.36 3.90
CA GLY A 432 -2.44 29.00 2.61
C GLY A 432 -2.21 28.08 1.40
N GLN A 433 -1.58 26.93 1.63
CA GLN A 433 -1.38 25.93 0.59
C GLN A 433 -2.70 25.28 0.18
N PRO A 434 -2.87 24.89 -1.10
CA PRO A 434 -4.08 24.24 -1.57
C PRO A 434 -4.44 22.99 -0.73
N GLY A 435 -5.68 22.91 -0.27
CA GLY A 435 -6.19 21.79 0.51
C GLY A 435 -5.76 21.74 1.98
N VAL A 436 -4.70 22.41 2.37
CA VAL A 436 -4.15 22.36 3.74
C VAL A 436 -5.07 23.05 4.77
N GLY A 437 -5.51 24.26 4.48
CA GLY A 437 -6.29 25.05 5.43
C GLY A 437 -7.53 24.34 5.99
N PRO A 438 -8.38 23.71 5.18
CA PRO A 438 -9.54 22.94 5.65
C PRO A 438 -9.18 21.80 6.61
N ILE A 439 -8.12 21.04 6.31
CA ILE A 439 -7.67 19.92 7.16
C ILE A 439 -7.13 20.46 8.48
N VAL A 440 -6.22 21.41 8.46
CA VAL A 440 -5.64 22.01 9.67
C VAL A 440 -6.72 22.59 10.57
N LYS A 441 -7.67 23.35 10.01
CA LYS A 441 -8.79 23.91 10.78
C LYS A 441 -9.66 22.83 11.42
N TYR A 442 -9.88 21.72 10.73
CA TYR A 442 -10.63 20.59 11.27
C TYR A 442 -9.85 19.94 12.43
N LEU A 443 -8.56 19.67 12.28
CA LEU A 443 -7.70 19.09 13.31
C LEU A 443 -7.64 20.02 14.56
N GLU A 444 -7.49 21.32 14.36
CA GLU A 444 -7.55 22.32 15.45
C GLU A 444 -8.87 22.21 16.23
N SER A 445 -9.99 22.01 15.54
CA SER A 445 -11.29 21.86 16.20
C SER A 445 -11.41 20.59 17.04
N LEU A 446 -10.63 19.56 16.71
CA LEU A 446 -10.48 18.32 17.48
C LEU A 446 -9.37 18.39 18.53
N HIS A 447 -8.60 19.49 18.58
CA HIS A 447 -7.38 19.62 19.40
C HIS A 447 -6.31 18.57 19.04
N VAL A 448 -6.20 18.20 17.78
CA VAL A 448 -5.19 17.32 17.22
C VAL A 448 -4.08 18.17 16.59
N ASP A 449 -2.84 17.87 16.93
CA ASP A 449 -1.66 18.52 16.33
C ASP A 449 -1.47 18.02 14.89
N PRO A 450 -1.43 18.89 13.87
CA PRO A 450 -1.17 18.50 12.50
C PRO A 450 0.20 17.84 12.29
N ARG A 451 1.16 18.04 13.19
CA ARG A 451 2.53 17.50 13.15
C ARG A 451 3.30 17.90 11.89
N CYS A 452 3.09 19.14 11.46
CA CYS A 452 3.73 19.72 10.28
C CYS A 452 4.85 20.67 10.70
N GLU A 453 6.04 20.50 10.14
CA GLU A 453 7.19 21.38 10.38
C GLU A 453 7.34 22.38 9.24
N ALA A 454 7.57 23.65 9.59
CA ALA A 454 7.71 24.70 8.59
C ALA A 454 8.88 24.46 7.63
N GLY A 455 8.64 24.67 6.35
CA GLY A 455 9.61 24.45 5.29
C GLY A 455 9.80 22.99 4.90
N HIS A 456 8.96 22.08 5.42
CA HIS A 456 8.96 20.66 5.03
C HIS A 456 7.82 20.39 4.06
N TYR A 457 8.17 19.99 2.85
CA TYR A 457 7.23 19.56 1.81
C TYR A 457 7.07 18.05 1.90
N TYR A 458 6.04 17.61 2.60
CA TYR A 458 5.79 16.20 2.87
C TYR A 458 5.22 15.48 1.67
N LEU A 459 5.65 14.23 1.50
CA LEU A 459 5.13 13.31 0.49
C LEU A 459 3.75 12.81 0.89
N LEU A 460 2.78 12.92 0.00
CA LEU A 460 1.39 12.56 0.30
C LEU A 460 0.89 11.31 -0.44
N ASN A 461 1.47 10.99 -1.59
CA ASN A 461 1.03 9.90 -2.46
C ASN A 461 2.22 9.08 -2.98
N ASN A 462 2.31 8.92 -4.30
CA ASN A 462 3.27 8.03 -4.95
C ASN A 462 4.40 8.82 -5.61
N TYR A 463 5.64 8.48 -5.24
CA TYR A 463 6.85 8.99 -5.85
C TYR A 463 7.86 7.87 -6.04
N ASN A 464 8.59 7.91 -7.13
CA ASN A 464 9.71 7.01 -7.30
C ASN A 464 10.78 7.29 -6.24
N PRO A 465 11.37 6.26 -5.64
CA PRO A 465 12.42 6.45 -4.63
C PRO A 465 13.68 7.06 -5.22
N GLY A 466 14.42 7.78 -4.39
CA GLY A 466 15.67 8.47 -4.75
C GLY A 466 16.83 7.57 -5.13
N TYR A 467 16.66 6.26 -5.07
CA TYR A 467 17.64 5.27 -5.49
C TYR A 467 17.02 4.26 -6.45
N PHE A 468 17.73 3.95 -7.52
CA PHE A 468 17.41 2.81 -8.38
C PHE A 468 17.73 1.48 -7.68
N GLY A 469 17.16 0.38 -8.12
CA GLY A 469 17.39 -0.96 -7.54
C GLY A 469 18.86 -1.37 -7.46
N ASN A 470 19.69 -0.87 -8.37
CA ASN A 470 21.13 -1.10 -8.36
C ASN A 470 21.91 -0.17 -7.38
N GLY A 471 21.24 0.60 -6.55
CA GLY A 471 21.84 1.52 -5.58
C GLY A 471 22.35 2.85 -6.16
N LYS A 472 22.17 3.09 -7.45
CA LYS A 472 22.56 4.37 -8.05
C LYS A 472 21.60 5.46 -7.59
N ASN A 473 22.14 6.57 -7.11
CA ASN A 473 21.35 7.73 -6.73
C ASN A 473 20.70 8.37 -7.97
N ALA A 474 19.37 8.39 -7.99
CA ALA A 474 18.57 8.89 -9.09
C ALA A 474 18.76 10.40 -9.32
N SER A 475 19.02 11.18 -8.26
CA SER A 475 19.27 12.62 -8.38
C SER A 475 20.57 12.96 -9.13
N THR A 476 21.44 11.99 -9.36
CA THR A 476 22.65 12.15 -10.18
C THR A 476 22.44 11.86 -11.66
N ASP A 477 21.29 11.35 -12.04
CA ASP A 477 20.97 11.12 -13.46
C ASP A 477 20.70 12.47 -14.16
N GLN A 478 21.39 12.67 -15.28
CA GLN A 478 21.29 13.92 -16.02
C GLN A 478 20.14 13.93 -17.04
N ASN A 479 19.50 12.78 -17.21
CA ASN A 479 18.35 12.68 -18.10
C ASN A 479 17.04 12.71 -17.29
N PRO A 480 16.30 13.82 -17.28
CA PRO A 480 15.05 13.93 -16.51
C PRO A 480 13.98 12.95 -16.97
N ALA A 481 14.10 12.35 -18.15
CA ALA A 481 13.19 11.30 -18.59
C ALA A 481 13.39 9.96 -17.85
N ASN A 482 14.53 9.79 -17.19
CA ASN A 482 14.81 8.59 -16.39
C ASN A 482 14.36 8.74 -14.94
N THR A 483 14.04 9.96 -14.50
CA THR A 483 13.71 10.29 -13.11
C THR A 483 12.45 11.14 -12.99
N PRO A 484 11.34 10.74 -13.65
CA PRO A 484 10.11 11.48 -13.49
C PRO A 484 9.64 11.36 -12.04
N PHE A 485 9.24 12.46 -11.43
CA PHE A 485 8.65 12.50 -10.08
C PHE A 485 9.38 11.66 -9.04
N THR A 486 10.68 11.74 -9.04
CA THR A 486 11.54 11.01 -8.11
C THR A 486 11.82 11.88 -6.89
N VAL A 487 11.50 11.39 -5.70
CA VAL A 487 11.88 12.06 -4.46
C VAL A 487 13.39 11.92 -4.24
N PRO A 488 14.10 12.97 -3.83
CA PRO A 488 15.51 12.84 -3.48
C PRO A 488 15.73 11.85 -2.33
N PRO A 489 16.92 11.24 -2.24
CA PRO A 489 17.27 10.35 -1.14
C PRO A 489 16.95 10.94 0.23
N SER A 490 16.26 10.15 1.07
CA SER A 490 15.88 10.56 2.43
C SER A 490 17.00 10.25 3.43
N SER A 491 17.14 11.11 4.42
CA SER A 491 17.95 10.86 5.64
C SER A 491 17.09 10.60 6.88
N THR A 492 15.77 10.56 6.71
CA THR A 492 14.84 10.23 7.81
C THR A 492 15.09 8.79 8.25
N PRO A 493 15.34 8.53 9.55
CA PRO A 493 15.53 7.17 10.03
C PRO A 493 14.32 6.27 9.78
N SER A 494 14.57 4.99 9.55
CA SER A 494 13.57 3.94 9.42
C SER A 494 13.75 2.88 10.51
N ILE A 495 12.77 1.99 10.65
CA ILE A 495 12.90 0.81 11.54
C ILE A 495 14.12 -0.05 11.14
N GLY A 496 14.53 -0.04 9.88
CA GLY A 496 15.73 -0.72 9.41
C GLY A 496 17.01 -0.20 10.09
N ASP A 497 17.07 1.11 10.34
CA ASP A 497 18.19 1.72 11.06
C ASP A 497 18.23 1.26 12.52
N ASP A 498 17.08 1.22 13.19
CA ASP A 498 17.00 0.78 14.59
C ASP A 498 17.31 -0.70 14.74
N LEU A 499 16.82 -1.54 13.84
CA LEU A 499 17.17 -2.96 13.82
C LEU A 499 18.67 -3.17 13.60
N ASN A 500 19.29 -2.41 12.68
CA ASN A 500 20.74 -2.42 12.47
C ASN A 500 21.52 -1.96 13.72
N ALA A 501 21.09 -0.88 14.36
CA ALA A 501 21.73 -0.35 15.57
C ALA A 501 21.70 -1.36 16.72
N ASN A 502 20.61 -2.12 16.82
CA ASN A 502 20.42 -3.16 17.84
C ASN A 502 20.92 -4.55 17.41
N LYS A 503 21.44 -4.70 16.20
CA LYS A 503 21.96 -5.96 15.64
C LYS A 503 20.88 -7.04 15.52
N ILE A 504 19.68 -6.64 15.28
CA ILE A 504 18.53 -7.52 15.00
C ILE A 504 18.52 -7.76 13.49
N SER A 505 18.42 -9.01 13.08
CA SER A 505 18.41 -9.36 11.66
C SER A 505 17.09 -8.98 11.02
N TRP A 506 17.16 -8.40 9.81
CA TRP A 506 15.97 -8.06 9.07
C TRP A 506 16.19 -8.08 7.56
N LYS A 507 15.10 -8.26 6.82
CA LYS A 507 15.08 -8.17 5.35
C LYS A 507 13.75 -7.62 4.86
N TYR A 508 13.81 -6.92 3.72
CA TYR A 508 12.69 -6.66 2.84
C TYR A 508 12.78 -7.61 1.65
N TYR A 509 11.73 -8.35 1.38
CA TYR A 509 11.61 -9.27 0.25
C TYR A 509 10.55 -8.73 -0.72
N GLY A 510 11.02 -8.10 -1.79
CA GLY A 510 10.14 -7.62 -2.86
C GLY A 510 10.10 -8.60 -4.02
N ASP A 511 8.91 -9.05 -4.39
CA ASP A 511 8.74 -9.92 -5.53
C ASP A 511 9.16 -9.20 -6.82
N GLN A 512 9.93 -9.86 -7.68
CA GLN A 512 10.56 -9.30 -8.89
C GLN A 512 11.74 -8.32 -8.63
N TRP A 513 12.27 -8.23 -7.42
CA TRP A 513 13.43 -7.39 -7.12
C TRP A 513 14.62 -7.65 -8.04
N ASN A 514 14.92 -8.92 -8.32
CA ASN A 514 16.05 -9.28 -9.18
C ASN A 514 15.88 -8.76 -10.60
N ASN A 515 14.67 -8.76 -11.16
CA ASN A 515 14.37 -8.19 -12.47
C ASN A 515 14.52 -6.66 -12.46
N TYR A 516 14.04 -6.01 -11.41
CA TYR A 516 14.13 -4.56 -11.25
C TYR A 516 15.58 -4.06 -11.12
N VAL A 517 16.46 -4.78 -10.44
CA VAL A 517 17.89 -4.42 -10.34
C VAL A 517 18.55 -4.32 -11.72
N ASP A 518 18.15 -5.19 -12.65
CA ASP A 518 18.63 -5.21 -14.03
C ASP A 518 17.89 -4.22 -14.95
N ASP A 519 16.77 -3.66 -14.49
CA ASP A 519 15.96 -2.63 -15.19
C ASP A 519 15.78 -1.36 -14.33
N PRO A 520 16.86 -0.62 -14.07
CA PRO A 520 16.86 0.47 -13.09
C PRO A 520 15.90 1.63 -13.40
N TYR A 521 15.39 1.72 -14.62
CA TYR A 521 14.43 2.72 -15.04
C TYR A 521 13.02 2.18 -15.20
N GLN A 522 12.79 0.94 -14.83
CA GLN A 522 11.53 0.21 -15.02
C GLN A 522 10.95 0.32 -16.45
N LEU A 523 11.80 0.22 -17.46
CA LEU A 523 11.38 0.27 -18.86
C LEU A 523 10.56 -0.96 -19.29
N ASN A 524 10.68 -2.03 -18.51
CA ASN A 524 9.96 -3.28 -18.73
C ASN A 524 8.77 -3.46 -17.78
N TYR A 525 8.47 -2.46 -16.94
CA TYR A 525 7.27 -2.47 -16.10
C TYR A 525 6.02 -2.62 -16.96
N GLY A 526 5.12 -3.50 -16.54
CA GLY A 526 3.92 -3.79 -17.32
C GLY A 526 4.18 -4.51 -18.64
N SER A 527 5.39 -4.95 -18.92
CA SER A 527 5.70 -5.72 -20.14
C SER A 527 5.50 -7.23 -19.90
N ASN A 528 5.45 -8.01 -20.97
CA ASN A 528 5.38 -9.48 -20.89
C ASN A 528 6.59 -10.16 -21.54
N GLY A 529 7.70 -9.45 -21.64
CA GLY A 529 8.95 -9.97 -22.14
C GLY A 529 9.70 -10.82 -21.11
N PRO A 530 10.82 -11.42 -21.50
CA PRO A 530 11.64 -12.21 -20.57
C PRO A 530 12.27 -11.39 -19.45
N ASN A 531 12.24 -10.08 -19.56
CA ASN A 531 12.75 -9.14 -18.57
C ASN A 531 11.60 -8.28 -18.00
N ALA A 532 10.36 -8.79 -18.02
CA ALA A 532 9.25 -8.09 -17.41
C ALA A 532 9.53 -7.83 -15.93
N ASP A 533 9.13 -6.67 -15.47
CA ASP A 533 9.33 -6.21 -14.12
C ASP A 533 8.01 -5.61 -13.62
N GLU A 534 7.47 -6.22 -12.58
CA GLU A 534 6.29 -5.73 -11.84
C GLU A 534 6.63 -5.49 -10.37
N TYR A 535 7.91 -5.28 -10.10
CA TYR A 535 8.35 -4.89 -8.77
C TYR A 535 7.76 -3.52 -8.40
N CYS A 536 7.14 -3.44 -7.23
CA CYS A 536 6.64 -2.18 -6.71
C CYS A 536 7.77 -1.38 -6.05
N ASN A 537 8.42 -0.50 -6.79
CA ASN A 537 9.52 0.31 -6.25
C ASN A 537 9.05 1.32 -5.19
N ILE A 538 7.85 1.88 -5.35
CA ILE A 538 7.25 2.81 -4.37
C ILE A 538 6.80 2.11 -3.08
N CYS A 539 6.68 0.78 -3.10
CA CYS A 539 6.27 -0.03 -1.95
C CYS A 539 7.42 -0.38 -1.01
N ASN A 540 8.66 -0.11 -1.41
CA ASN A 540 9.81 -0.40 -0.57
C ASN A 540 10.25 0.85 0.22
N PRO A 541 9.85 0.99 1.51
CA PRO A 541 10.19 2.19 2.28
C PRO A 541 11.70 2.38 2.44
N PHE A 542 12.47 1.30 2.46
CA PHE A 542 13.92 1.34 2.63
C PHE A 542 14.66 1.77 1.36
N GLN A 543 13.99 1.76 0.20
CA GLN A 543 14.59 2.22 -1.06
C GLN A 543 14.70 3.76 -1.13
N TYR A 544 14.01 4.46 -0.23
CA TYR A 544 14.16 5.91 -0.07
C TYR A 544 15.36 6.27 0.80
N ASP A 545 15.90 5.34 1.60
CA ASP A 545 16.86 5.60 2.67
C ASP A 545 18.30 5.67 2.20
N THR A 546 18.95 6.76 2.50
CA THR A 546 20.41 6.91 2.26
C THR A 546 21.24 5.93 3.10
N SER A 547 20.82 5.65 4.33
CA SER A 547 21.49 4.71 5.24
C SER A 547 21.56 3.28 4.72
N ILE A 548 20.60 2.89 3.87
CA ILE A 548 20.53 1.56 3.26
C ILE A 548 21.05 1.60 1.82
N MET A 549 20.46 2.41 0.97
CA MET A 549 20.66 2.32 -0.48
C MET A 549 22.00 2.91 -0.95
N ALA A 550 22.59 3.86 -0.21
CA ALA A 550 23.94 4.34 -0.53
C ALA A 550 25.05 3.34 -0.20
N HIS A 551 24.71 2.21 0.43
CA HIS A 551 25.65 1.23 0.95
C HIS A 551 25.38 -0.14 0.32
N PRO A 552 26.12 -0.55 -0.73
CA PRO A 552 25.87 -1.81 -1.45
C PRO A 552 25.83 -3.05 -0.56
N GLU A 553 26.60 -3.07 0.53
CA GLU A 553 26.60 -4.15 1.51
C GLU A 553 25.30 -4.21 2.35
N GLN A 554 24.65 -3.07 2.58
CA GLN A 554 23.35 -3.01 3.24
C GLN A 554 22.25 -3.47 2.27
N VAL A 555 22.30 -3.00 1.02
CA VAL A 555 21.35 -3.44 -0.02
C VAL A 555 21.41 -4.96 -0.17
N ALA A 556 22.61 -5.51 -0.39
CA ALA A 556 22.80 -6.95 -0.57
C ALA A 556 22.37 -7.79 0.65
N LYS A 557 22.43 -7.21 1.86
CA LYS A 557 22.07 -7.88 3.09
C LYS A 557 20.57 -7.83 3.37
N HIS A 558 19.93 -6.71 3.04
CA HIS A 558 18.58 -6.40 3.54
C HIS A 558 17.50 -6.37 2.47
N ILE A 559 17.82 -6.04 1.21
CA ILE A 559 16.83 -5.94 0.14
C ILE A 559 17.00 -7.13 -0.80
N GLN A 560 16.02 -8.01 -0.84
CA GLN A 560 16.10 -9.28 -1.54
C GLN A 560 14.79 -9.61 -2.27
N ASP A 561 14.83 -10.65 -3.10
CA ASP A 561 13.68 -11.16 -3.82
C ASP A 561 12.87 -12.14 -2.95
N THR A 562 11.60 -12.34 -3.27
CA THR A 562 10.76 -13.37 -2.60
C THR A 562 11.29 -14.79 -2.82
N ALA A 563 12.05 -15.04 -3.88
CA ALA A 563 12.77 -16.30 -4.06
C ALA A 563 13.76 -16.56 -2.91
N ASP A 564 14.39 -15.52 -2.37
CA ASP A 564 15.28 -15.64 -1.20
C ASP A 564 14.48 -15.90 0.08
N LEU A 565 13.28 -15.32 0.25
CA LEU A 565 12.39 -15.65 1.36
C LEU A 565 12.07 -17.15 1.37
N TYR A 566 11.70 -17.72 0.23
CA TYR A 566 11.39 -19.15 0.13
C TYR A 566 12.60 -20.03 0.48
N ASN A 567 13.80 -19.57 0.11
CA ASN A 567 15.04 -20.26 0.48
C ASN A 567 15.34 -20.13 1.97
N ASP A 568 15.14 -18.94 2.57
CA ASP A 568 15.36 -18.72 4.00
C ASP A 568 14.41 -19.59 4.84
N ILE A 569 13.13 -19.67 4.47
CA ILE A 569 12.16 -20.57 5.13
C ILE A 569 12.61 -22.04 5.05
N LYS A 570 12.98 -22.51 3.84
CA LYS A 570 13.42 -23.90 3.63
C LYS A 570 14.67 -24.25 4.41
N ASN A 571 15.55 -23.30 4.63
CA ASN A 571 16.82 -23.47 5.30
C ASN A 571 16.77 -23.18 6.80
N ASN A 572 15.62 -22.80 7.35
CA ASN A 572 15.44 -22.34 8.73
C ASN A 572 16.41 -21.19 9.07
N SER A 573 16.42 -20.20 8.23
CA SER A 573 17.29 -19.02 8.30
C SER A 573 16.50 -17.71 8.16
N LEU A 574 15.23 -17.71 8.54
CA LEU A 574 14.42 -16.49 8.59
C LEU A 574 15.10 -15.44 9.48
N PRO A 575 15.18 -14.17 9.03
CA PRO A 575 15.61 -13.11 9.93
C PRO A 575 14.57 -12.87 11.04
N ALA A 576 14.94 -12.06 12.01
CA ALA A 576 14.04 -11.69 13.09
C ALA A 576 12.84 -10.87 12.57
N VAL A 577 13.05 -10.00 11.58
CA VAL A 577 11.99 -9.19 10.97
C VAL A 577 12.06 -9.31 9.46
N SER A 578 10.91 -9.60 8.82
CA SER A 578 10.74 -9.71 7.38
C SER A 578 9.57 -8.86 6.92
N PHE A 579 9.80 -7.96 5.98
CA PHE A 579 8.75 -7.29 5.23
C PHE A 579 8.63 -7.96 3.86
N VAL A 580 7.43 -8.29 3.43
CA VAL A 580 7.19 -9.06 2.20
C VAL A 580 6.16 -8.36 1.35
N LYS A 581 6.53 -7.97 0.15
CA LYS A 581 5.65 -7.32 -0.82
C LYS A 581 5.55 -8.16 -2.09
N PRO A 582 4.37 -8.66 -2.43
CA PRO A 582 4.14 -9.27 -3.74
C PRO A 582 4.30 -8.24 -4.87
N SER A 583 4.61 -8.72 -6.06
CA SER A 583 4.61 -7.90 -7.28
C SER A 583 3.20 -7.54 -7.72
N GLY A 584 3.08 -6.58 -8.62
CA GLY A 584 1.81 -6.17 -9.21
C GLY A 584 1.01 -7.29 -9.88
N TYR A 585 1.63 -8.43 -10.15
CA TYR A 585 0.92 -9.61 -10.66
C TYR A 585 0.01 -10.28 -9.62
N VAL A 586 0.42 -10.29 -8.34
CA VAL A 586 -0.21 -11.11 -7.30
C VAL A 586 -0.46 -10.36 -6.00
N ASP A 587 -0.44 -9.03 -6.02
CA ASP A 587 -0.60 -8.19 -4.83
C ASP A 587 -2.06 -7.90 -4.42
N GLY A 588 -3.02 -8.27 -5.27
CA GLY A 588 -4.44 -8.02 -4.99
C GLY A 588 -4.97 -6.67 -5.46
N HIS A 589 -4.11 -5.79 -6.03
CA HIS A 589 -4.52 -4.46 -6.48
C HIS A 589 -5.72 -4.52 -7.43
N PRO A 590 -6.81 -3.78 -7.17
CA PRO A 590 -7.94 -3.72 -8.09
C PRO A 590 -7.49 -3.30 -9.47
N SER A 591 -8.08 -3.87 -10.51
CA SER A 591 -7.82 -3.63 -11.92
C SER A 591 -6.46 -4.13 -12.46
N SER A 592 -5.43 -4.24 -11.66
CA SER A 592 -4.12 -4.73 -12.10
C SER A 592 -3.80 -6.13 -11.58
N SER A 593 -4.38 -6.53 -10.46
CA SER A 593 -4.30 -7.88 -9.89
C SER A 593 -5.67 -8.35 -9.41
N LYS A 594 -5.73 -9.44 -8.65
CA LYS A 594 -6.94 -10.01 -8.09
C LYS A 594 -6.72 -10.43 -6.64
N LEU A 595 -7.76 -10.30 -5.81
CA LEU A 595 -7.66 -10.65 -4.40
C LEU A 595 -7.36 -12.14 -4.16
N ASP A 596 -7.87 -13.04 -5.02
CA ASP A 596 -7.59 -14.47 -4.95
C ASP A 596 -6.10 -14.80 -5.21
N LEU A 597 -5.42 -13.99 -6.01
CA LEU A 597 -3.98 -14.14 -6.23
C LEU A 597 -3.18 -13.73 -5.00
N PHE A 598 -3.61 -12.69 -4.29
CA PHE A 598 -2.99 -12.31 -3.03
C PHE A 598 -3.25 -13.35 -1.93
N GLU A 599 -4.45 -13.93 -1.89
CA GLU A 599 -4.73 -15.08 -1.03
C GLU A 599 -3.77 -16.24 -1.32
N GLY A 600 -3.57 -16.60 -2.58
CA GLY A 600 -2.68 -17.69 -2.98
C GLY A 600 -1.21 -17.40 -2.67
N PHE A 601 -0.74 -16.17 -2.90
CA PHE A 601 0.61 -15.73 -2.51
C PHE A 601 0.83 -15.87 -0.99
N THR A 602 -0.13 -15.39 -0.23
CA THR A 602 -0.12 -15.47 1.24
C THR A 602 -0.18 -16.90 1.72
N GLN A 603 -1.05 -17.73 1.15
CA GLN A 603 -1.20 -19.15 1.47
C GLN A 603 0.11 -19.90 1.34
N LYS A 604 0.82 -19.69 0.24
CA LYS A 604 2.12 -20.32 0.01
C LYS A 604 3.11 -20.02 1.14
N ILE A 605 3.23 -18.75 1.53
CA ILE A 605 4.17 -18.34 2.60
C ILE A 605 3.75 -18.95 3.94
N VAL A 606 2.47 -18.84 4.29
CA VAL A 606 1.93 -19.37 5.55
C VAL A 606 2.16 -20.88 5.65
N GLU A 607 1.83 -21.64 4.61
CA GLU A 607 2.01 -23.10 4.60
C GLU A 607 3.50 -23.52 4.67
N MET A 608 4.37 -22.78 4.00
CA MET A 608 5.81 -23.01 4.07
C MET A 608 6.34 -22.79 5.49
N VAL A 609 5.96 -21.68 6.13
CA VAL A 609 6.37 -21.35 7.50
C VAL A 609 5.80 -22.37 8.50
N GLN A 610 4.52 -22.73 8.37
CA GLN A 610 3.88 -23.75 9.21
C GLN A 610 4.55 -25.12 9.11
N SER A 611 5.16 -25.41 7.97
CA SER A 611 5.90 -26.66 7.73
C SER A 611 7.35 -26.60 8.22
N SER A 612 7.84 -25.43 8.63
CA SER A 612 9.21 -25.23 9.14
C SER A 612 9.28 -25.35 10.67
N PRO A 613 10.45 -25.66 11.24
CA PRO A 613 10.64 -25.60 12.71
C PRO A 613 10.47 -24.20 13.30
N GLU A 614 10.65 -23.14 12.50
CA GLU A 614 10.54 -21.75 12.94
C GLU A 614 9.09 -21.34 13.21
N TRP A 615 8.09 -22.10 12.74
CA TRP A 615 6.67 -21.88 13.03
C TRP A 615 6.37 -21.63 14.51
N GLN A 616 7.04 -22.40 15.40
CA GLN A 616 6.84 -22.33 16.84
C GLN A 616 7.14 -20.96 17.46
N SER A 617 7.84 -20.08 16.73
CA SER A 617 8.24 -18.77 17.19
C SER A 617 8.00 -17.67 16.14
N THR A 618 7.13 -17.93 15.16
CA THR A 618 6.82 -16.96 14.09
C THR A 618 5.44 -16.34 14.29
N ALA A 619 5.35 -15.05 13.99
CA ALA A 619 4.10 -14.33 13.78
C ALA A 619 4.08 -13.76 12.37
N ILE A 620 3.02 -14.03 11.62
CA ILE A 620 2.79 -13.51 10.27
C ILE A 620 1.64 -12.50 10.35
N PHE A 621 1.92 -11.24 10.05
CA PHE A 621 0.94 -10.17 9.91
C PHE A 621 0.59 -10.05 8.43
N ILE A 622 -0.70 -10.09 8.10
CA ILE A 622 -1.22 -10.00 6.73
C ILE A 622 -2.13 -8.79 6.69
N THR A 623 -1.80 -7.83 5.84
CA THR A 623 -2.55 -6.58 5.71
C THR A 623 -2.48 -6.04 4.29
N GLU A 624 -3.18 -4.93 4.05
CA GLU A 624 -3.11 -4.14 2.83
C GLU A 624 -2.33 -2.85 3.11
N ASP A 625 -1.91 -2.16 2.06
CA ASP A 625 -1.25 -0.85 2.17
C ASP A 625 -2.25 0.28 2.43
N GLU A 626 -3.39 0.25 1.76
CA GLU A 626 -4.46 1.23 1.89
C GLU A 626 -5.83 0.65 1.52
N GLY A 627 -6.90 1.41 1.79
CA GLY A 627 -8.27 1.01 1.42
C GLY A 627 -8.60 1.15 -0.05
N GLY A 628 -7.68 1.72 -0.86
CA GLY A 628 -7.82 1.82 -2.31
C GLY A 628 -9.04 2.60 -2.79
N GLY A 629 -9.55 3.54 -1.98
CA GLY A 629 -10.75 4.30 -2.29
C GLY A 629 -12.07 3.54 -2.15
N TYR A 630 -12.04 2.31 -1.65
CA TYR A 630 -13.25 1.56 -1.32
C TYR A 630 -13.86 2.02 -0.01
N TYR A 631 -15.19 2.05 0.02
CA TYR A 631 -15.99 2.39 1.19
C TYR A 631 -15.70 1.45 2.38
N ASP A 632 -15.75 2.04 3.56
CA ASP A 632 -15.68 1.35 4.85
C ASP A 632 -16.65 2.02 5.84
N SER A 633 -17.14 1.31 6.84
CA SER A 633 -18.11 1.80 7.81
C SER A 633 -17.53 2.04 9.21
N GLY A 634 -16.20 1.91 9.35
CA GLY A 634 -15.53 1.96 10.64
C GLY A 634 -15.35 3.39 11.19
N TYR A 635 -15.02 3.49 12.47
CA TYR A 635 -14.65 4.77 13.07
C TYR A 635 -13.24 5.18 12.64
N VAL A 636 -13.09 6.38 12.09
CA VAL A 636 -11.78 6.93 11.72
C VAL A 636 -11.33 7.94 12.78
N GLN A 637 -10.11 7.76 13.32
CA GLN A 637 -9.45 8.69 14.22
C GLN A 637 -8.41 9.52 13.44
N PRO A 638 -8.61 10.82 13.23
CA PRO A 638 -7.53 11.66 12.71
C PRO A 638 -6.40 11.73 13.72
N LEU A 639 -5.19 11.32 13.33
CA LEU A 639 -4.01 11.33 14.20
C LEU A 639 -3.17 12.59 14.03
N ASP A 640 -3.12 13.10 12.81
CA ASP A 640 -2.40 14.29 12.36
C ASP A 640 -2.90 14.74 10.98
N PHE A 641 -2.12 15.57 10.27
CA PHE A 641 -2.46 16.03 8.92
C PHE A 641 -2.60 14.88 7.91
N PHE A 642 -1.86 13.81 8.08
CA PHE A 642 -1.82 12.69 7.12
C PHE A 642 -3.00 11.72 7.25
N GLY A 643 -3.70 11.72 8.33
CA GLY A 643 -4.86 10.84 8.57
C GLY A 643 -4.79 10.23 9.98
N ASP A 644 -5.40 9.08 10.22
CA ASP A 644 -5.65 7.87 9.42
C ASP A 644 -6.81 7.97 8.42
N GLY A 645 -6.90 6.93 7.58
CA GLY A 645 -8.01 6.70 6.67
C GLY A 645 -8.88 5.51 7.06
N THR A 646 -9.53 4.91 6.06
CA THR A 646 -10.41 3.75 6.24
C THR A 646 -9.71 2.56 6.87
N ARG A 647 -10.49 1.66 7.47
CA ARG A 647 -9.96 0.37 7.92
C ARG A 647 -9.50 -0.46 6.74
N ILE A 648 -8.48 -1.24 6.98
CA ILE A 648 -7.95 -2.26 6.09
C ILE A 648 -7.86 -3.60 6.81
N PRO A 649 -7.88 -4.75 6.11
CA PRO A 649 -7.70 -6.06 6.73
C PRO A 649 -6.41 -6.17 7.53
N MET A 650 -6.47 -6.81 8.70
CA MET A 650 -5.31 -7.24 9.47
C MET A 650 -5.58 -8.62 10.08
N ILE A 651 -4.86 -9.63 9.62
CA ILE A 651 -4.90 -10.99 10.16
C ILE A 651 -3.53 -11.34 10.71
N VAL A 652 -3.48 -11.97 11.87
CA VAL A 652 -2.22 -12.43 12.49
C VAL A 652 -2.23 -13.93 12.63
N VAL A 653 -1.30 -14.59 11.95
CA VAL A 653 -1.16 -16.04 11.90
C VAL A 653 0.05 -16.48 12.74
N SER A 654 -0.19 -17.17 13.85
CA SER A 654 0.83 -17.64 14.80
C SER A 654 0.27 -18.78 15.66
N GLU A 655 1.13 -19.60 16.25
CA GLU A 655 0.71 -20.52 17.31
C GLU A 655 0.04 -19.78 18.49
N PHE A 656 0.44 -18.53 18.73
CA PHE A 656 -0.04 -17.72 19.85
C PHE A 656 -1.27 -16.85 19.50
N SER A 657 -1.76 -16.88 18.27
CA SER A 657 -2.95 -16.12 17.83
C SER A 657 -4.14 -17.03 17.50
N ARG A 658 -4.06 -18.33 17.85
CA ARG A 658 -5.15 -19.28 17.56
C ARG A 658 -6.44 -18.95 18.30
N GLY A 659 -7.56 -19.25 17.71
CA GLY A 659 -8.86 -19.21 18.37
C GLY A 659 -9.93 -18.36 17.68
N GLY A 660 -9.60 -17.62 16.62
CA GLY A 660 -10.53 -16.73 15.92
C GLY A 660 -10.89 -15.50 16.77
N HIS A 661 -9.92 -14.97 17.52
CA HIS A 661 -10.09 -13.76 18.31
C HIS A 661 -10.15 -12.54 17.43
N ILE A 662 -11.06 -11.59 17.75
CA ILE A 662 -11.14 -10.29 17.07
C ILE A 662 -10.75 -9.18 18.03
N SER A 663 -9.75 -8.40 17.65
CA SER A 663 -9.31 -7.21 18.37
C SER A 663 -10.02 -5.98 17.84
N HIS A 664 -10.60 -5.18 18.75
CA HIS A 664 -11.24 -3.89 18.45
C HIS A 664 -10.34 -2.70 18.78
N SER A 665 -9.08 -2.95 19.15
CA SER A 665 -8.15 -1.87 19.50
C SER A 665 -7.78 -1.08 18.25
N TYR A 666 -7.94 0.24 18.31
CA TYR A 666 -7.56 1.13 17.21
C TYR A 666 -6.07 1.01 16.90
N SER A 667 -5.72 0.73 15.69
CA SER A 667 -4.35 0.45 15.24
C SER A 667 -4.19 0.85 13.78
N ASP A 668 -2.95 1.08 13.35
CA ASP A 668 -2.57 1.39 11.98
C ASP A 668 -1.26 0.67 11.59
N HIS A 669 -0.68 0.99 10.43
CA HIS A 669 0.60 0.38 10.01
C HIS A 669 1.72 0.57 11.04
N VAL A 670 1.77 1.73 11.71
CA VAL A 670 2.82 2.03 12.69
C VAL A 670 2.67 1.17 13.94
N SER A 671 1.51 0.60 14.18
CA SER A 671 1.30 -0.40 15.24
C SER A 671 2.16 -1.65 15.05
N ILE A 672 2.55 -1.96 13.81
CA ILE A 672 3.49 -3.05 13.52
C ILE A 672 4.88 -2.70 14.03
N LEU A 673 5.32 -1.44 13.85
CA LEU A 673 6.59 -0.97 14.42
C LEU A 673 6.57 -1.05 15.95
N LYS A 674 5.49 -0.59 16.59
CA LYS A 674 5.31 -0.70 18.05
C LYS A 674 5.36 -2.15 18.52
N PHE A 675 4.83 -3.12 17.75
CA PHE A 675 4.96 -4.53 18.08
C PHE A 675 6.43 -4.98 18.06
N ILE A 676 7.15 -4.64 17.00
CA ILE A 676 8.58 -4.99 16.83
C ILE A 676 9.39 -4.36 17.96
N GLU A 677 9.27 -3.07 18.18
CA GLU A 677 9.97 -2.31 19.21
C GLU A 677 9.75 -2.89 20.59
N ARG A 678 8.51 -3.16 20.95
CA ARG A 678 8.15 -3.74 22.22
C ARG A 678 8.67 -5.17 22.36
N ASN A 679 8.62 -5.99 21.30
CA ASN A 679 9.05 -7.37 21.34
C ASN A 679 10.57 -7.50 21.53
N TRP A 680 11.36 -6.64 20.91
CA TRP A 680 12.82 -6.62 21.05
C TRP A 680 13.35 -5.57 22.05
N GLN A 681 12.46 -4.85 22.71
CA GLN A 681 12.79 -3.82 23.72
C GLN A 681 13.73 -2.73 23.17
N ILE A 682 13.51 -2.34 21.92
CA ILE A 682 14.18 -1.22 21.27
C ILE A 682 13.37 0.07 21.40
N GLY A 683 14.00 1.21 21.10
CA GLY A 683 13.35 2.51 21.13
C GLY A 683 12.40 2.74 19.95
N THR A 684 11.74 3.88 19.93
CA THR A 684 10.94 4.37 18.80
C THR A 684 11.85 4.91 17.70
N VAL A 685 11.41 4.83 16.45
CA VAL A 685 12.19 5.21 15.25
C VAL A 685 12.73 6.64 15.36
N THR A 686 11.88 7.59 15.70
CA THR A 686 12.28 8.98 16.01
C THR A 686 11.43 9.54 17.15
N SER A 687 11.80 10.71 17.67
CA SER A 687 10.96 11.41 18.65
C SER A 687 9.65 11.95 18.05
N ARG A 688 9.56 12.01 16.73
CA ARG A 688 8.43 12.53 15.99
C ARG A 688 7.51 11.43 15.45
N SER A 689 8.03 10.23 15.19
CA SER A 689 7.26 9.13 14.61
C SER A 689 6.03 8.72 15.44
N ARG A 690 4.99 8.18 14.79
CA ARG A 690 3.70 7.83 15.42
C ARG A 690 3.77 6.67 16.42
N ASP A 691 4.83 5.88 16.38
CA ASP A 691 5.11 4.83 17.37
C ASP A 691 5.24 5.37 18.81
N ASN A 692 5.45 6.70 18.98
CA ASN A 692 5.37 7.39 20.25
C ASN A 692 3.94 7.61 20.76
N PHE A 693 2.91 7.41 19.94
CA PHE A 693 1.54 7.57 20.43
C PHE A 693 1.21 6.50 21.50
N PRO A 694 0.40 6.86 22.50
CA PRO A 694 0.01 5.93 23.55
C PRO A 694 -0.87 4.81 22.98
N ASN A 695 -0.90 3.67 23.67
CA ASN A 695 -1.89 2.65 23.37
C ASN A 695 -3.31 3.14 23.69
N PRO A 696 -4.32 2.76 22.88
CA PRO A 696 -5.70 3.18 23.10
C PRO A 696 -6.25 2.75 24.46
N LYS A 697 -6.98 3.66 25.09
CA LYS A 697 -7.84 3.36 26.23
C LYS A 697 -9.28 3.51 25.76
N THR A 698 -10.06 2.47 25.87
CA THR A 698 -11.45 2.44 25.41
C THR A 698 -12.43 2.21 26.57
N LYS A 699 -13.71 2.40 26.31
CA LYS A 699 -14.79 2.03 27.22
C LYS A 699 -15.34 0.67 26.81
N ALA A 700 -15.80 -0.11 27.80
CA ALA A 700 -16.38 -1.44 27.52
C ALA A 700 -17.63 -1.39 26.62
N ASP A 701 -18.38 -0.30 26.66
CA ASP A 701 -19.55 -0.05 25.82
C ASP A 701 -19.22 0.57 24.45
N ASN A 702 -17.94 0.91 24.22
CA ASN A 702 -17.43 1.43 22.95
C ASN A 702 -15.96 1.06 22.80
N PRO A 703 -15.61 -0.16 22.38
CA PRO A 703 -14.24 -0.63 22.30
C PRO A 703 -13.47 -0.07 21.09
N TYR A 704 -14.15 0.53 20.13
CA TYR A 704 -13.57 1.01 18.88
C TYR A 704 -12.98 2.42 18.97
N VAL A 705 -13.46 3.23 19.89
CA VAL A 705 -13.12 4.66 19.99
C VAL A 705 -12.19 4.91 21.17
N PRO A 706 -10.93 5.32 20.92
CA PRO A 706 -10.02 5.75 21.99
C PRO A 706 -10.55 6.94 22.79
N THR A 707 -10.36 6.90 24.10
CA THR A 707 -10.70 8.03 25.00
C THR A 707 -9.49 8.93 25.29
N ASN A 708 -8.32 8.52 24.86
CA ASN A 708 -7.03 9.19 25.01
C ASN A 708 -6.34 9.49 23.68
N GLY A 709 -7.15 9.68 22.60
CA GLY A 709 -6.60 9.98 21.27
C GLY A 709 -5.82 11.29 21.21
N PRO A 710 -4.86 11.42 20.28
CA PRO A 710 -4.43 10.40 19.31
C PRO A 710 -3.77 9.19 19.99
N ALA A 711 -4.15 7.99 19.58
CA ALA A 711 -3.63 6.75 20.16
C ALA A 711 -3.72 5.58 19.18
N ILE A 712 -2.65 4.78 19.08
CA ILE A 712 -2.59 3.56 18.28
C ILE A 712 -2.07 2.37 19.10
N GLY A 713 -2.61 1.19 18.84
CA GLY A 713 -2.26 -0.04 19.54
C GLY A 713 -0.86 -0.57 19.20
N ASP A 714 -0.42 -1.57 19.93
CA ASP A 714 0.84 -2.27 19.71
C ASP A 714 0.65 -3.73 19.25
N LEU A 715 -0.56 -4.09 18.85
CA LEU A 715 -1.00 -5.39 18.34
C LEU A 715 -0.81 -6.58 19.30
N PHE A 716 -0.28 -6.38 20.51
CA PHE A 716 -0.11 -7.47 21.49
C PHE A 716 -1.44 -8.13 21.89
N GLY A 717 -2.55 -7.39 21.79
CA GLY A 717 -3.89 -7.91 22.05
C GLY A 717 -4.36 -9.00 21.08
N LEU A 718 -3.69 -9.19 19.95
CA LEU A 718 -3.96 -10.26 18.98
C LEU A 718 -3.35 -11.61 19.39
N PHE A 719 -2.60 -11.67 20.48
CA PHE A 719 -1.87 -12.85 20.91
C PHE A 719 -2.29 -13.29 22.32
N ASN A 720 -2.18 -14.59 22.55
CA ASN A 720 -2.24 -15.19 23.88
C ASN A 720 -0.93 -15.94 24.15
N PHE A 721 -0.03 -15.32 24.89
CA PHE A 721 1.27 -15.91 25.27
C PHE A 721 1.21 -16.73 26.55
N SER A 722 0.02 -16.96 27.12
CA SER A 722 -0.16 -17.67 28.39
C SER A 722 -0.33 -19.18 28.23
N ASN A 723 -0.33 -19.69 27.01
CA ASN A 723 -0.53 -21.09 26.69
C ASN A 723 0.77 -21.87 26.67
#